data_0b92c128eeef6bb130e1032093409334
#
_entry.id   0b92c128eeef6bb130e1032093409334
#
_cell.length_a   1.000
_cell.length_b   1.000
_cell.length_c   1.000
_cell.angle_alpha   90.00
_cell.angle_beta   90.00
_cell.angle_gamma   90.00
#
_symmetry.space_group_name_H-M   'P 1'
#
loop_
_entity.id
_entity.type
_entity.pdbx_description
1 polymer ?
#
loop_
_entity_poly.entity_id
_entity_poly.type
_entity_poly.pdbx_seq_one_letter_code
_entity_poly.pdbx_strand_id
1 'polypeptide(L)'
;MNKVKLIAAMVSAALAQYSFAESKVVFPDADYEYEMRANTYRQIAEQYTQEPDDSAKVVFVDGDSIETHTVSNQEVARPIKPNKQIPQLHQSHQTHSFGQQLAASSMVSKPTNTPIQQQNITQTSGKQNDIVLYSAIQPDTKQGSPTAEPELAPVEAPTVYLGETSPKQTTRAMFEDYEVRGAHTIRRADILDLLKTNDIANHPEKIQALREHLLANYVEQGKESVQISFSGIVKDGKNVLLVNINEGKTTKLKETVVHVDGKAHSVHQSVFSSKRLSREKLFRAAQSQLESYRNNGYMNAEIKDITLTPVGDNGLLKRADIYIERGPHFTVGTTQFNVADNLAAVLPPEKLTAINKIQNGKPFSADTLSQTEDGIKVALMNNGYIYHQVQAKHIDKGDVVDITFDINAGNPVRIGTVSVSGNNKTRADVVLKEMRQQSGETFDMSKMQRTKERLMQTGFFSNADIEVKPVQQTDGTVDTVNLDIQVKERRTGSVQAQLGYIQNDGMTIGAAIEDRNIFGSGKGVSASAQYNKYHTNASLSYHDEHFKGDTSLDLEGYGTIYKSDSDTYKTQRAGVRATFGLPLNEYNKLYVSGAIEHMGLTVYERAPERYKAFVSENGERNKFSGVNAKLNIGWGINKTNDAYWPTKGYFANANLETTIPGSKLGYYKARASYRYYFPLGEQTALMLGARIAYGNSYGKTKTRSNGGLPFFENFNGGGYSDVMVRGFENSTLGAKTLDRENGIVSYGGNKAVGLNAEIFTPIPFISKEASENVRLSAFVDAGSVWDGKTYSGAPYKTAHHSNMRNEFRASAGVGISWNSPIGPVKFTYAQPLRKRDSDQTQRFQFQLGWQF
;
A
#
# COMPACT_ATOMS: atom_id res chain seq x y z
N MET A 1 29.94 22.36 -20.32
CA MET A 1 29.72 23.24 -19.13
C MET A 1 28.37 23.99 -19.16
N ASN A 2 27.85 24.37 -20.32
CA ASN A 2 26.61 25.20 -20.39
C ASN A 2 25.28 24.45 -20.13
N LYS A 3 25.22 23.13 -20.27
CA LYS A 3 23.96 22.37 -20.10
C LYS A 3 23.63 22.05 -18.63
N VAL A 4 24.64 21.92 -17.77
CA VAL A 4 24.46 21.75 -16.31
C VAL A 4 24.00 23.07 -15.68
N LYS A 5 24.45 24.22 -16.22
CA LYS A 5 23.98 25.53 -15.77
C LYS A 5 22.52 25.82 -16.14
N LEU A 6 22.01 25.26 -17.26
CA LEU A 6 20.60 25.39 -17.64
C LEU A 6 19.67 24.58 -16.72
N ILE A 7 20.07 23.37 -16.38
CA ILE A 7 19.32 22.54 -15.42
C ILE A 7 19.36 23.14 -14.02
N ALA A 8 20.51 23.62 -13.58
CA ALA A 8 20.66 24.34 -12.32
C ALA A 8 19.85 25.65 -12.29
N ALA A 9 19.78 26.37 -13.41
CA ALA A 9 18.97 27.58 -13.53
C ALA A 9 17.47 27.31 -13.49
N MET A 10 17.00 26.21 -14.14
CA MET A 10 15.59 25.81 -14.05
C MET A 10 15.20 25.35 -12.64
N VAL A 11 16.04 24.58 -11.96
CA VAL A 11 15.84 24.17 -10.57
C VAL A 11 15.90 25.37 -9.62
N SER A 12 16.83 26.31 -9.84
CA SER A 12 16.95 27.53 -9.03
C SER A 12 15.79 28.49 -9.25
N ALA A 13 15.25 28.62 -10.47
CA ALA A 13 14.06 29.41 -10.76
C ALA A 13 12.79 28.84 -10.13
N ALA A 14 12.67 27.50 -10.09
CA ALA A 14 11.58 26.81 -9.40
C ALA A 14 11.68 26.95 -7.87
N LEU A 15 12.89 26.91 -7.32
CA LEU A 15 13.15 27.08 -5.88
C LEU A 15 12.99 28.54 -5.40
N ALA A 16 13.23 29.53 -6.25
CA ALA A 16 13.11 30.94 -5.90
C ALA A 16 11.65 31.44 -5.77
N GLN A 17 10.68 30.72 -6.28
CA GLN A 17 9.25 31.01 -6.08
C GLN A 17 8.64 30.43 -4.79
N TYR A 18 9.37 29.57 -4.10
CA TYR A 18 8.95 29.02 -2.81
C TYR A 18 9.86 29.53 -1.70
N SER A 19 9.55 30.72 -1.18
CA SER A 19 10.20 31.24 0.03
C SER A 19 9.89 30.34 1.23
N PHE A 20 10.96 29.95 1.91
CA PHE A 20 11.00 29.11 3.09
C PHE A 20 9.88 29.38 4.10
N ALA A 21 8.99 28.41 4.25
CA ALA A 21 8.27 28.15 5.48
C ALA A 21 8.63 26.72 5.91
N GLU A 22 9.19 26.57 7.09
CA GLU A 22 9.54 25.27 7.68
C GLU A 22 8.35 24.32 7.64
N SER A 23 8.47 23.24 6.89
CA SER A 23 7.44 22.19 6.85
C SER A 23 8.00 20.87 7.32
N LYS A 24 7.62 20.49 8.53
CA LYS A 24 7.72 19.11 9.01
C LYS A 24 6.78 18.23 8.18
N VAL A 25 7.30 17.17 7.63
CA VAL A 25 6.54 16.17 6.89
C VAL A 25 5.80 15.30 7.92
N VAL A 26 4.48 15.38 7.93
CA VAL A 26 3.59 14.50 8.70
C VAL A 26 2.94 13.54 7.70
N PHE A 27 3.07 12.23 7.93
CA PHE A 27 2.49 11.18 7.09
C PHE A 27 1.26 10.57 7.80
N PRO A 28 0.12 10.38 7.14
CA PRO A 28 -1.04 9.70 7.73
C PRO A 28 -0.99 8.18 7.53
N ASP A 29 -1.56 7.44 8.48
CA ASP A 29 -1.65 5.97 8.51
C ASP A 29 -2.50 5.42 7.36
N ALA A 30 -1.89 4.66 6.47
CA ALA A 30 -2.55 3.97 5.38
C ALA A 30 -2.97 2.52 5.73
N ASP A 31 -2.52 1.99 6.87
CA ASP A 31 -2.65 0.56 7.18
C ASP A 31 -4.06 0.13 7.59
N TYR A 32 -4.86 1.01 8.22
CA TYR A 32 -6.21 0.67 8.67
C TYR A 32 -7.22 0.51 7.51
N GLU A 33 -7.12 1.36 6.48
CA GLU A 33 -7.99 1.26 5.29
C GLU A 33 -7.67 0.06 4.40
N TYR A 34 -6.40 -0.38 4.39
CA TYR A 34 -5.97 -1.51 3.57
C TYR A 34 -6.43 -2.86 4.14
N GLU A 35 -6.43 -3.03 5.46
CA GLU A 35 -6.95 -4.25 6.11
C GLU A 35 -8.47 -4.37 5.96
N MET A 36 -9.21 -3.28 6.07
CA MET A 36 -10.66 -3.28 5.81
C MET A 36 -10.98 -3.66 4.36
N ARG A 37 -10.23 -3.14 3.38
CA ARG A 37 -10.38 -3.50 1.96
C ARG A 37 -10.04 -4.97 1.71
N ALA A 38 -8.93 -5.45 2.26
CA ALA A 38 -8.49 -6.83 2.11
C ALA A 38 -9.51 -7.81 2.71
N ASN A 39 -10.13 -7.49 3.83
CA ASN A 39 -11.12 -8.34 4.47
C ASN A 39 -12.46 -8.34 3.72
N THR A 40 -12.96 -7.21 3.26
CA THR A 40 -14.22 -7.12 2.50
C THR A 40 -14.10 -7.84 1.15
N TYR A 41 -13.00 -7.66 0.42
CA TYR A 41 -12.78 -8.35 -0.86
C TYR A 41 -12.40 -9.82 -0.70
N ARG A 42 -11.74 -10.20 0.40
CA ARG A 42 -11.48 -11.61 0.72
C ARG A 42 -12.79 -12.36 0.95
N GLN A 43 -13.73 -11.75 1.66
CA GLN A 43 -15.06 -12.31 1.89
C GLN A 43 -15.85 -12.51 0.58
N ILE A 44 -15.77 -11.56 -0.36
CA ILE A 44 -16.46 -11.68 -1.65
C ILE A 44 -15.79 -12.74 -2.54
N ALA A 45 -14.46 -12.80 -2.59
CA ALA A 45 -13.74 -13.79 -3.41
C ALA A 45 -13.87 -15.22 -2.87
N GLU A 46 -13.90 -15.42 -1.56
CA GLU A 46 -14.10 -16.74 -0.94
C GLU A 46 -15.53 -17.28 -1.13
N GLN A 47 -16.53 -16.39 -1.32
CA GLN A 47 -17.90 -16.81 -1.63
C GLN A 47 -18.05 -17.53 -2.99
N TYR A 48 -17.14 -17.27 -3.93
CA TYR A 48 -17.21 -17.85 -5.28
C TYR A 48 -16.31 -19.07 -5.51
N THR A 49 -15.56 -19.53 -4.51
CA THR A 49 -14.55 -20.60 -4.66
C THR A 49 -14.85 -21.90 -3.90
N GLN A 50 -15.98 -21.99 -3.21
CA GLN A 50 -16.33 -23.22 -2.47
C GLN A 50 -17.67 -23.81 -2.90
N GLU A 51 -17.71 -24.47 -4.03
CA GLU A 51 -18.66 -25.57 -4.28
C GLU A 51 -17.89 -26.73 -4.92
N PRO A 52 -18.04 -27.97 -4.40
CA PRO A 52 -17.53 -29.17 -5.03
C PRO A 52 -18.58 -29.65 -6.03
N ASP A 53 -18.61 -29.12 -7.22
CA ASP A 53 -19.39 -29.66 -8.32
C ASP A 53 -18.54 -29.63 -9.61
N ASP A 54 -18.60 -30.74 -10.35
CA ASP A 54 -17.77 -31.01 -11.54
C ASP A 54 -18.11 -30.15 -12.77
N SER A 55 -18.76 -29.00 -12.61
CA SER A 55 -19.12 -28.07 -13.68
C SER A 55 -18.45 -26.71 -13.52
N ALA A 56 -17.70 -26.27 -14.52
CA ALA A 56 -17.15 -24.93 -14.57
C ALA A 56 -18.24 -23.91 -14.94
N LYS A 57 -18.45 -22.90 -14.08
CA LYS A 57 -19.36 -21.77 -14.38
C LYS A 57 -18.56 -20.65 -15.01
N VAL A 58 -18.95 -20.20 -16.19
CA VAL A 58 -18.39 -19.02 -16.85
C VAL A 58 -19.38 -17.88 -16.67
N VAL A 59 -18.93 -16.79 -16.02
CA VAL A 59 -19.73 -15.61 -15.77
C VAL A 59 -19.31 -14.54 -16.76
N PHE A 60 -20.23 -14.09 -17.58
CA PHE A 60 -20.06 -12.93 -18.45
C PHE A 60 -20.73 -11.72 -17.80
N VAL A 61 -20.01 -10.61 -17.71
CA VAL A 61 -20.52 -9.33 -17.21
C VAL A 61 -20.45 -8.34 -18.37
N ASP A 62 -21.62 -7.95 -18.89
CA ASP A 62 -21.74 -6.91 -19.90
C ASP A 62 -22.62 -5.79 -19.36
N GLY A 63 -21.99 -4.64 -19.07
CA GLY A 63 -22.67 -3.47 -18.56
C GLY A 63 -23.46 -3.69 -17.26
N ASP A 64 -24.77 -3.74 -17.36
CA ASP A 64 -25.69 -3.83 -16.21
C ASP A 64 -26.30 -5.23 -16.01
N SER A 65 -25.82 -6.28 -16.69
CA SER A 65 -26.35 -7.63 -16.58
C SER A 65 -25.26 -8.66 -16.28
N ILE A 66 -25.61 -9.63 -15.40
CA ILE A 66 -24.76 -10.79 -15.09
C ILE A 66 -25.47 -12.03 -15.62
N GLU A 67 -24.90 -12.66 -16.65
CA GLU A 67 -25.38 -13.96 -17.15
C GLU A 67 -24.42 -15.07 -16.75
N THR A 68 -24.97 -16.13 -16.16
CA THR A 68 -24.20 -17.28 -15.71
C THR A 68 -24.52 -18.48 -16.61
N HIS A 69 -23.53 -18.97 -17.34
CA HIS A 69 -23.66 -20.19 -18.12
C HIS A 69 -22.91 -21.33 -17.44
N THR A 70 -23.59 -22.47 -17.27
CA THR A 70 -22.99 -23.70 -16.73
C THR A 70 -22.50 -24.56 -17.91
N VAL A 71 -21.21 -24.84 -17.98
CA VAL A 71 -20.61 -25.68 -19.03
C VAL A 71 -20.21 -27.03 -18.41
N SER A 72 -20.71 -28.15 -18.95
CA SER A 72 -20.33 -29.47 -18.47
C SER A 72 -18.93 -29.87 -18.96
N ASN A 73 -18.18 -30.60 -18.14
CA ASN A 73 -16.82 -31.03 -18.42
C ASN A 73 -16.62 -31.87 -19.71
N GLN A 74 -17.68 -32.30 -20.36
CA GLN A 74 -17.60 -33.04 -21.62
C GLN A 74 -17.37 -32.16 -22.85
N GLU A 75 -17.67 -30.85 -22.78
CA GLU A 75 -17.45 -29.95 -23.90
C GLU A 75 -16.03 -29.32 -23.95
N VAL A 76 -15.31 -29.35 -22.84
CA VAL A 76 -13.96 -28.78 -22.72
C VAL A 76 -12.87 -29.68 -23.33
N ALA A 77 -13.15 -30.94 -23.60
CA ALA A 77 -12.18 -31.95 -24.03
C ALA A 77 -11.98 -32.07 -25.57
N ARG A 78 -12.61 -31.23 -26.38
CA ARG A 78 -12.39 -31.31 -27.86
C ARG A 78 -11.30 -30.31 -28.29
N PRO A 79 -10.19 -30.78 -28.91
CA PRO A 79 -9.17 -29.88 -29.40
C PRO A 79 -9.69 -29.07 -30.59
N ILE A 80 -9.68 -27.76 -30.45
CA ILE A 80 -9.99 -26.85 -31.55
C ILE A 80 -8.82 -26.92 -32.54
N LYS A 81 -9.09 -27.38 -33.76
CA LYS A 81 -8.13 -27.33 -34.85
C LYS A 81 -7.83 -25.87 -35.21
N PRO A 82 -6.55 -25.49 -35.35
CA PRO A 82 -6.21 -24.13 -35.68
C PRO A 82 -6.68 -23.79 -37.12
N ASN A 83 -7.54 -22.78 -37.21
CA ASN A 83 -7.92 -22.18 -38.48
C ASN A 83 -6.75 -21.28 -38.95
N LYS A 84 -6.26 -21.50 -40.13
CA LYS A 84 -5.20 -20.75 -40.78
C LYS A 84 -5.69 -19.36 -41.15
N GLN A 85 -4.82 -18.37 -40.92
CA GLN A 85 -4.81 -16.98 -41.41
C GLN A 85 -5.22 -15.92 -40.39
N ILE A 86 -4.21 -15.43 -39.69
CA ILE A 86 -4.13 -14.05 -39.20
C ILE A 86 -2.77 -13.50 -39.62
N PRO A 87 -2.68 -12.34 -40.30
CA PRO A 87 -1.42 -11.75 -40.74
C PRO A 87 -0.58 -11.28 -39.55
N GLN A 88 0.69 -11.58 -39.59
CA GLN A 88 1.69 -11.13 -38.61
C GLN A 88 1.87 -9.62 -38.71
N LEU A 89 1.76 -8.91 -37.62
CA LEU A 89 2.23 -7.54 -37.47
C LEU A 89 3.17 -7.43 -36.26
N HIS A 90 4.25 -6.76 -36.47
CA HIS A 90 5.49 -6.71 -35.68
C HIS A 90 5.72 -5.30 -35.08
N GLN A 91 6.15 -5.08 -34.02
CA GLN A 91 7.07 -4.87 -32.87
C GLN A 91 7.78 -3.52 -32.77
N SER A 92 7.99 -2.97 -31.61
CA SER A 92 9.10 -2.70 -30.77
C SER A 92 9.25 -1.29 -30.16
N HIS A 93 9.95 -0.99 -29.36
CA HIS A 93 10.99 -0.66 -28.38
C HIS A 93 10.80 0.70 -27.72
N GLN A 94 11.15 0.88 -26.72
CA GLN A 94 11.85 0.99 -25.46
C GLN A 94 11.02 1.68 -24.44
N THR A 95 10.92 1.19 -23.27
CA THR A 95 11.16 2.04 -22.12
C THR A 95 11.02 1.33 -20.78
N HIS A 96 11.86 1.72 -19.90
CA HIS A 96 11.91 1.36 -18.51
C HIS A 96 10.71 1.82 -17.66
N SER A 97 9.67 2.44 -18.20
CA SER A 97 8.75 3.18 -17.34
C SER A 97 7.39 2.55 -17.08
N PHE A 98 6.87 1.73 -17.97
CA PHE A 98 5.44 1.35 -17.85
C PHE A 98 5.12 0.36 -16.75
N GLY A 99 5.98 -0.61 -16.47
CA GLY A 99 5.78 -1.53 -15.34
C GLY A 99 6.02 -0.88 -13.98
N GLN A 100 6.83 0.16 -13.96
CA GLN A 100 7.15 0.93 -12.77
C GLN A 100 6.15 2.05 -12.48
N GLN A 101 5.54 2.66 -13.50
CA GLN A 101 4.46 3.65 -13.30
C GLN A 101 3.22 3.02 -12.66
N LEU A 102 2.91 1.76 -12.95
CA LEU A 102 1.85 1.03 -12.23
C LEU A 102 2.18 0.77 -10.77
N ALA A 103 3.46 0.65 -10.43
CA ALA A 103 3.92 0.52 -9.05
C ALA A 103 4.09 1.89 -8.36
N ALA A 104 4.49 2.93 -9.10
CA ALA A 104 4.78 4.25 -8.55
C ALA A 104 3.52 5.05 -8.18
N SER A 105 2.38 4.83 -8.85
CA SER A 105 1.11 5.46 -8.49
C SER A 105 0.53 4.97 -7.16
N SER A 106 1.06 3.87 -6.60
CA SER A 106 0.69 3.34 -5.29
C SER A 106 1.71 3.66 -4.18
N MET A 107 2.78 4.38 -4.49
CA MET A 107 3.79 4.76 -3.52
C MET A 107 3.39 6.02 -2.74
N VAL A 108 2.46 5.85 -1.82
CA VAL A 108 2.29 6.76 -0.69
C VAL A 108 3.14 6.23 0.46
N SER A 109 4.01 7.08 0.92
CA SER A 109 4.99 6.86 1.97
C SER A 109 4.43 6.23 3.24
N LYS A 110 5.22 5.37 3.84
CA LYS A 110 4.96 4.64 5.08
C LYS A 110 4.85 5.57 6.29
N PRO A 111 3.88 5.39 7.18
CA PRO A 111 3.76 6.19 8.40
C PRO A 111 4.68 5.67 9.52
N THR A 112 5.23 6.61 10.27
CA THR A 112 5.74 6.38 11.63
C THR A 112 4.56 6.31 12.59
N ASN A 113 4.54 5.29 13.44
CA ASN A 113 3.54 5.08 14.47
C ASN A 113 3.27 6.33 15.30
N THR A 114 2.08 6.88 15.17
CA THR A 114 1.51 7.80 16.14
C THR A 114 0.10 7.28 16.52
N PRO A 115 -0.26 7.23 17.80
CA PRO A 115 -1.53 6.64 18.25
C PRO A 115 -2.72 7.44 17.74
N ILE A 116 -3.70 6.72 17.22
CA ILE A 116 -4.95 7.26 16.71
C ILE A 116 -5.77 7.84 17.87
N GLN A 117 -6.16 9.10 17.76
CA GLN A 117 -7.25 9.67 18.55
C GLN A 117 -8.57 9.04 18.08
N GLN A 118 -9.27 8.39 19.01
CA GLN A 118 -10.67 8.05 18.81
C GLN A 118 -11.49 9.34 18.73
N GLN A 119 -11.99 9.68 17.56
CA GLN A 119 -13.07 10.64 17.45
C GLN A 119 -14.40 9.92 17.69
N ASN A 120 -15.17 10.49 18.62
CA ASN A 120 -16.49 10.05 19.02
C ASN A 120 -17.41 9.89 17.81
N ILE A 121 -17.85 8.66 17.57
CA ILE A 121 -19.05 8.39 16.78
C ILE A 121 -20.23 8.61 17.73
N THR A 122 -21.05 9.59 17.44
CA THR A 122 -22.30 9.83 18.15
C THR A 122 -23.24 8.65 17.93
N GLN A 123 -23.38 7.81 18.93
CA GLN A 123 -24.40 6.77 18.95
C GLN A 123 -25.74 7.38 19.33
N THR A 124 -26.71 7.18 18.46
CA THR A 124 -28.12 7.27 18.88
C THR A 124 -28.55 5.95 19.50
N SER A 125 -28.85 6.06 20.77
CA SER A 125 -29.68 5.21 21.66
C SER A 125 -29.78 3.70 21.39
N GLY A 126 -29.18 2.95 22.27
CA GLY A 126 -29.49 1.55 22.48
C GLY A 126 -28.68 0.93 23.61
N LYS A 127 -29.17 1.12 24.84
CA LYS A 127 -28.81 0.42 26.07
C LYS A 127 -27.36 0.06 26.35
N GLN A 128 -26.82 0.85 27.28
CA GLN A 128 -25.97 0.45 28.39
C GLN A 128 -25.22 -0.87 28.27
N ASN A 129 -23.98 -0.74 27.92
CA ASN A 129 -22.86 -1.47 28.52
C ASN A 129 -21.57 -0.67 28.28
N ASP A 130 -21.59 0.63 28.58
CA ASP A 130 -20.37 1.41 28.74
C ASP A 130 -19.72 1.00 30.05
N ILE A 131 -18.88 -0.01 29.97
CA ILE A 131 -17.96 -0.32 31.06
C ILE A 131 -16.88 0.75 31.01
N VAL A 132 -17.01 1.75 31.87
CA VAL A 132 -15.92 2.69 32.15
C VAL A 132 -14.79 1.94 32.83
N LEU A 133 -13.83 1.50 32.04
CA LEU A 133 -12.71 0.64 32.43
C LEU A 133 -11.72 1.25 33.42
N TYR A 134 -11.93 2.48 33.84
CA TYR A 134 -11.00 3.19 34.72
C TYR A 134 -11.40 3.22 36.21
N SER A 135 -12.62 2.77 36.56
CA SER A 135 -13.10 2.78 37.96
C SER A 135 -13.03 1.45 38.68
N ALA A 136 -12.66 0.35 38.05
CA ALA A 136 -12.76 -0.99 38.61
C ALA A 136 -11.44 -1.57 39.20
N ILE A 137 -10.39 -0.78 39.27
CA ILE A 137 -9.16 -1.24 39.97
C ILE A 137 -8.81 -0.21 41.05
N GLN A 138 -9.60 -0.19 42.11
CA GLN A 138 -9.15 0.36 43.40
C GLN A 138 -8.37 -0.71 44.14
N PRO A 139 -7.25 -0.37 44.79
CA PRO A 139 -6.53 -1.33 45.62
C PRO A 139 -7.39 -1.62 46.87
N ASP A 140 -7.57 -2.90 47.13
CA ASP A 140 -8.21 -3.46 48.33
C ASP A 140 -7.50 -2.99 49.59
N THR A 141 -8.17 -2.15 50.40
CA THR A 141 -7.76 -1.83 51.77
C THR A 141 -8.47 -2.80 52.71
N LYS A 142 -7.80 -3.91 53.03
CA LYS A 142 -8.19 -4.70 54.20
C LYS A 142 -7.64 -4.03 55.46
N GLN A 143 -8.56 -3.73 56.36
CA GLN A 143 -8.35 -3.21 57.73
C GLN A 143 -7.38 -4.05 58.53
N GLY A 144 -6.40 -3.41 59.14
CA GLY A 144 -5.69 -3.84 60.32
C GLY A 144 -5.42 -2.60 61.14
N SER A 145 -5.96 -2.58 62.38
CA SER A 145 -5.92 -1.47 63.35
C SER A 145 -4.55 -1.29 64.00
N PRO A 146 -4.36 -0.26 64.82
CA PRO A 146 -3.51 0.88 64.48
C PRO A 146 -2.25 0.99 65.34
N THR A 147 -1.22 1.55 64.80
CA THR A 147 -0.18 2.21 65.62
C THR A 147 0.18 3.54 64.97
N ALA A 148 0.19 4.55 65.83
CA ALA A 148 0.33 5.95 65.50
C ALA A 148 1.67 6.28 64.87
N GLU A 149 1.67 7.04 63.78
CA GLU A 149 2.78 7.85 63.34
C GLU A 149 2.27 9.16 62.74
N PRO A 150 3.08 10.21 62.70
CA PRO A 150 2.59 11.60 62.78
C PRO A 150 1.97 12.15 61.51
N GLU A 151 0.94 12.91 61.75
CA GLU A 151 0.18 13.72 60.82
C GLU A 151 1.10 14.67 59.99
N LEU A 152 1.29 14.36 58.72
CA LEU A 152 1.78 15.33 57.76
C LEU A 152 0.59 16.10 57.22
N ALA A 153 0.62 17.41 57.43
CA ALA A 153 -0.38 18.35 56.98
C ALA A 153 -0.74 18.18 55.48
N PRO A 154 -2.03 18.36 55.10
CA PRO A 154 -2.43 18.29 53.71
C PRO A 154 -1.75 19.42 52.93
N VAL A 155 -0.96 19.02 51.89
CA VAL A 155 -0.45 19.98 50.91
C VAL A 155 -1.64 20.51 50.15
N GLU A 156 -2.03 21.76 50.43
CA GLU A 156 -3.03 22.45 49.64
C GLU A 156 -2.69 22.43 48.16
N ALA A 157 -3.64 22.04 47.34
CA ALA A 157 -3.55 22.19 45.89
C ALA A 157 -3.32 23.69 45.57
N PRO A 158 -2.38 24.02 44.70
CA PRO A 158 -2.18 25.42 44.34
C PRO A 158 -3.44 25.98 43.69
N THR A 159 -4.12 26.83 44.39
CA THR A 159 -5.25 27.61 43.89
C THR A 159 -4.74 28.57 42.82
N VAL A 160 -5.18 28.38 41.59
CA VAL A 160 -4.94 29.36 40.53
C VAL A 160 -5.79 30.58 40.87
N TYR A 161 -5.20 31.67 41.32
CA TYR A 161 -5.86 32.95 41.50
C TYR A 161 -6.30 33.50 40.16
N LEU A 162 -7.57 33.36 39.81
CA LEU A 162 -8.22 34.11 38.75
C LEU A 162 -8.57 35.52 39.34
N GLY A 163 -7.77 36.52 38.99
CA GLY A 163 -8.09 37.89 39.29
C GLY A 163 -9.33 38.32 38.50
N GLU A 164 -10.40 38.74 39.22
CA GLU A 164 -11.56 39.39 38.61
C GLU A 164 -11.11 40.70 37.99
N THR A 165 -11.17 40.85 36.70
CA THR A 165 -11.08 42.12 35.99
C THR A 165 -12.24 42.27 35.02
N SER A 166 -12.86 43.43 35.09
CA SER A 166 -14.01 43.95 34.34
C SER A 166 -13.83 43.88 32.78
N PRO A 167 -14.93 43.90 32.02
CA PRO A 167 -14.94 43.54 30.63
C PRO A 167 -14.53 44.68 29.71
N LYS A 168 -13.39 44.58 29.10
CA LYS A 168 -12.98 45.13 27.78
C LYS A 168 -11.49 44.93 27.55
N GLN A 169 -11.09 43.77 27.03
CA GLN A 169 -9.78 43.67 26.36
C GLN A 169 -9.76 42.48 25.42
N THR A 170 -9.23 42.65 24.22
CA THR A 170 -8.75 41.68 23.28
C THR A 170 -8.17 40.47 24.01
N THR A 171 -8.69 39.26 23.72
CA THR A 171 -8.24 37.98 24.29
C THR A 171 -6.76 37.73 23.93
N ARG A 172 -5.86 38.17 24.82
CA ARG A 172 -4.45 37.73 24.76
C ARG A 172 -4.42 36.31 25.32
N ALA A 173 -3.76 35.41 24.63
CA ALA A 173 -3.57 34.02 25.07
C ALA A 173 -2.99 34.01 26.49
N MET A 174 -3.51 33.16 27.38
CA MET A 174 -3.05 33.07 28.78
C MET A 174 -1.59 32.62 28.84
N PHE A 175 -1.17 31.77 27.89
CA PHE A 175 0.22 31.33 27.73
C PHE A 175 0.69 31.63 26.31
N GLU A 176 1.93 32.13 26.21
CA GLU A 176 2.55 32.52 24.95
C GLU A 176 3.47 31.41 24.41
N ASP A 177 3.90 30.47 25.25
CA ASP A 177 4.76 29.35 24.90
C ASP A 177 4.56 28.17 25.86
N TYR A 178 5.17 27.01 25.52
CA TYR A 178 5.12 25.77 26.30
C TYR A 178 6.51 25.21 26.58
N GLU A 179 6.76 24.75 27.79
CA GLU A 179 7.98 24.03 28.16
C GLU A 179 7.63 22.69 28.80
N VAL A 180 8.27 21.60 28.36
CA VAL A 180 8.08 20.24 28.91
C VAL A 180 9.39 19.78 29.54
N ARG A 181 9.35 19.37 30.79
CA ARG A 181 10.48 18.82 31.55
C ARG A 181 10.20 17.41 32.05
N GLY A 182 11.25 16.57 32.14
CA GLY A 182 11.18 15.23 32.70
C GLY A 182 10.56 14.16 31.82
N ALA A 183 10.14 14.48 30.61
CA ALA A 183 9.63 13.49 29.64
C ALA A 183 10.78 12.75 28.95
N HIS A 184 10.86 11.43 29.12
CA HIS A 184 11.85 10.53 28.54
C HIS A 184 11.19 9.36 27.78
N THR A 185 10.06 8.88 28.26
CA THR A 185 9.29 7.75 27.67
C THR A 185 8.44 8.22 26.51
N ILE A 186 7.75 9.36 26.65
CA ILE A 186 7.02 10.02 25.57
C ILE A 186 7.89 11.18 25.06
N ARG A 187 7.99 11.33 23.77
CA ARG A 187 8.81 12.40 23.18
C ARG A 187 8.23 13.76 23.56
N ARG A 188 9.10 14.68 23.94
CA ARG A 188 8.70 16.08 24.28
C ARG A 188 7.92 16.74 23.13
N ALA A 189 8.30 16.44 21.88
CA ALA A 189 7.61 16.99 20.72
C ALA A 189 6.15 16.57 20.66
N ASP A 190 5.83 15.31 20.98
CA ASP A 190 4.46 14.78 20.95
C ASP A 190 3.61 15.44 22.03
N ILE A 191 4.17 15.69 23.21
CA ILE A 191 3.49 16.43 24.30
C ILE A 191 3.25 17.88 23.88
N LEU A 192 4.24 18.53 23.28
CA LEU A 192 4.10 19.90 22.76
C LEU A 192 3.05 19.99 21.65
N ASP A 193 2.98 19.00 20.78
CA ASP A 193 1.96 18.95 19.74
C ASP A 193 0.56 18.73 20.32
N LEU A 194 0.41 17.93 21.37
CA LEU A 194 -0.85 17.78 22.12
C LEU A 194 -1.30 19.10 22.77
N LEU A 195 -0.38 19.84 23.39
CA LEU A 195 -0.67 21.14 23.98
C LEU A 195 -1.17 22.15 22.93
N LYS A 196 -0.51 22.18 21.76
CA LYS A 196 -0.87 23.06 20.63
C LYS A 196 -2.19 22.65 19.97
N THR A 197 -2.38 21.35 19.73
CA THR A 197 -3.59 20.83 19.07
C THR A 197 -4.83 21.07 19.91
N ASN A 198 -4.72 20.99 21.24
CA ASN A 198 -5.83 21.29 22.14
C ASN A 198 -5.98 22.79 22.43
N ASP A 199 -5.11 23.62 21.88
CA ASP A 199 -5.10 25.06 22.04
C ASP A 199 -5.17 25.50 23.53
N ILE A 200 -4.31 24.87 24.35
CA ILE A 200 -4.29 25.08 25.80
C ILE A 200 -3.97 26.53 26.17
N ALA A 201 -3.27 27.25 25.29
CA ALA A 201 -2.96 28.67 25.48
C ALA A 201 -4.22 29.55 25.60
N ASN A 202 -5.28 29.20 24.84
CA ASN A 202 -6.56 29.90 24.83
C ASN A 202 -7.63 29.17 25.65
N HIS A 203 -7.41 27.89 25.94
CA HIS A 203 -8.36 26.99 26.62
C HIS A 203 -7.76 26.29 27.84
N PRO A 204 -7.38 27.04 28.90
CA PRO A 204 -6.73 26.46 30.08
C PRO A 204 -7.66 25.49 30.87
N GLU A 205 -8.98 25.56 30.68
CA GLU A 205 -9.94 24.61 31.27
C GLU A 205 -9.72 23.15 30.78
N LYS A 206 -9.05 22.96 29.62
CA LYS A 206 -8.72 21.62 29.11
C LYS A 206 -7.50 21.00 29.78
N ILE A 207 -6.75 21.71 30.62
CA ILE A 207 -5.54 21.21 31.29
C ILE A 207 -5.80 19.91 32.05
N GLN A 208 -6.93 19.83 32.77
CA GLN A 208 -7.26 18.63 33.55
C GLN A 208 -7.50 17.41 32.66
N ALA A 209 -8.28 17.56 31.58
CA ALA A 209 -8.50 16.49 30.61
C ALA A 209 -7.20 16.05 29.93
N LEU A 210 -6.35 17.01 29.60
CA LEU A 210 -5.02 16.71 29.03
C LEU A 210 -4.11 15.99 30.03
N ARG A 211 -4.17 16.37 31.32
CA ARG A 211 -3.42 15.67 32.38
C ARG A 211 -3.85 14.22 32.48
N GLU A 212 -5.15 13.95 32.49
CA GLU A 212 -5.69 12.59 32.56
C GLU A 212 -5.28 11.77 31.34
N HIS A 213 -5.36 12.37 30.16
CA HIS A 213 -4.88 11.73 28.93
C HIS A 213 -3.38 11.39 28.96
N LEU A 214 -2.53 12.31 29.42
CA LEU A 214 -1.10 12.07 29.57
C LEU A 214 -0.81 11.01 30.64
N LEU A 215 -1.53 11.05 31.81
CA LEU A 215 -1.41 10.03 32.84
C LEU A 215 -1.74 8.64 32.29
N ALA A 216 -2.85 8.50 31.55
CA ALA A 216 -3.25 7.24 30.92
C ALA A 216 -2.17 6.73 29.95
N ASN A 217 -1.61 7.60 29.12
CA ASN A 217 -0.54 7.23 28.17
C ASN A 217 0.74 6.77 28.88
N TYR A 218 1.14 7.42 29.99
CA TYR A 218 2.30 6.99 30.77
C TYR A 218 2.06 5.67 31.50
N VAL A 219 0.87 5.49 32.07
CA VAL A 219 0.46 4.22 32.71
C VAL A 219 0.51 3.08 31.71
N GLU A 220 0.06 3.32 30.48
CA GLU A 220 0.11 2.32 29.40
C GLU A 220 1.54 1.98 28.98
N GLN A 221 2.48 2.90 29.18
CA GLN A 221 3.93 2.63 29.02
C GLN A 221 4.59 2.00 30.26
N GLY A 222 3.78 1.56 31.22
CA GLY A 222 4.24 0.93 32.46
C GLY A 222 4.76 1.91 33.51
N LYS A 223 4.40 3.19 33.42
CA LYS A 223 4.80 4.24 34.37
C LYS A 223 3.66 4.48 35.39
N GLU A 224 3.33 3.48 36.20
CA GLU A 224 2.19 3.55 37.14
C GLU A 224 2.32 4.62 38.24
N SER A 225 3.55 5.04 38.57
CA SER A 225 3.81 6.08 39.58
C SER A 225 4.14 7.44 38.97
N VAL A 226 3.71 7.69 37.73
CA VAL A 226 3.96 8.98 37.05
C VAL A 226 3.20 10.11 37.76
N GLN A 227 3.87 11.24 37.92
CA GLN A 227 3.27 12.49 38.42
C GLN A 227 3.44 13.58 37.37
N ILE A 228 2.35 14.25 37.04
CA ILE A 228 2.33 15.33 36.05
C ILE A 228 1.75 16.58 36.72
N SER A 229 2.51 17.67 36.69
CA SER A 229 2.07 18.98 37.19
C SER A 229 2.21 20.05 36.12
N PHE A 230 1.28 20.98 36.14
CA PHE A 230 1.25 22.13 35.25
C PHE A 230 1.44 23.41 36.10
N SER A 231 2.31 24.32 35.64
CA SER A 231 2.52 25.61 36.32
C SER A 231 2.83 26.70 35.29
N GLY A 232 2.31 27.90 35.53
CA GLY A 232 2.69 29.07 34.78
C GLY A 232 4.02 29.63 35.28
N ILE A 233 4.96 29.89 34.35
CA ILE A 233 6.23 30.57 34.67
C ILE A 233 6.45 31.75 33.70
N VAL A 234 7.19 32.75 34.15
CA VAL A 234 7.63 33.83 33.27
C VAL A 234 9.05 33.56 32.84
N LYS A 235 9.28 33.42 31.54
CA LYS A 235 10.58 33.18 30.94
C LYS A 235 10.77 34.10 29.73
N ASP A 236 11.88 34.82 29.73
CA ASP A 236 12.20 35.81 28.68
C ASP A 236 11.07 36.83 28.40
N GLY A 237 10.36 37.23 29.48
CA GLY A 237 9.22 38.14 29.42
C GLY A 237 7.92 37.56 28.87
N LYS A 238 7.85 36.25 28.60
CA LYS A 238 6.67 35.55 28.11
C LYS A 238 6.06 34.66 29.20
N ASN A 239 4.75 34.57 29.20
CA ASN A 239 4.03 33.57 30.01
C ASN A 239 4.17 32.19 29.37
N VAL A 240 4.84 31.28 30.02
CA VAL A 240 5.11 29.92 29.53
C VAL A 240 4.39 28.92 30.43
N LEU A 241 3.64 28.00 29.84
CA LEU A 241 3.08 26.84 30.57
C LEU A 241 4.17 25.77 30.69
N LEU A 242 4.62 25.55 31.91
CA LEU A 242 5.57 24.46 32.23
C LEU A 242 4.79 23.19 32.59
N VAL A 243 5.05 22.12 31.83
CA VAL A 243 4.61 20.75 32.12
C VAL A 243 5.79 20.00 32.74
N ASN A 244 5.70 19.71 34.02
CA ASN A 244 6.74 18.99 34.74
C ASN A 244 6.29 17.54 34.99
N ILE A 245 7.06 16.56 34.52
CA ILE A 245 6.74 15.15 34.53
C ILE A 245 7.81 14.39 35.32
N ASN A 246 7.34 13.71 36.36
CA ASN A 246 8.16 12.72 37.07
C ASN A 246 7.65 11.34 36.67
N GLU A 247 8.34 10.67 35.73
CA GLU A 247 7.87 9.39 35.17
C GLU A 247 7.90 8.22 36.16
N GLY A 248 8.66 8.33 37.26
CA GLY A 248 8.86 7.22 38.16
C GLY A 248 9.55 6.01 37.52
N LYS A 249 9.56 4.89 38.24
CA LYS A 249 10.14 3.63 37.76
C LYS A 249 9.16 2.89 36.83
N THR A 250 9.70 2.08 35.90
CA THR A 250 8.87 1.29 34.98
C THR A 250 8.43 -0.02 35.63
N THR A 251 7.12 -0.23 35.72
CA THR A 251 6.53 -1.52 36.12
C THR A 251 6.62 -2.52 34.97
N LYS A 252 6.97 -3.76 35.28
CA LYS A 252 7.14 -4.84 34.31
C LYS A 252 6.20 -5.99 34.64
N LEU A 253 5.75 -6.68 33.59
CA LEU A 253 5.01 -7.93 33.72
C LEU A 253 6.00 -9.09 33.79
N LYS A 254 5.91 -9.90 34.88
CA LYS A 254 6.74 -11.11 35.08
C LYS A 254 6.14 -12.28 34.32
N GLU A 255 4.86 -12.52 34.53
CA GLU A 255 4.13 -13.66 34.01
C GLU A 255 2.63 -13.34 33.91
N THR A 256 1.93 -14.09 33.10
CA THR A 256 0.46 -14.05 33.00
C THR A 256 -0.06 -15.46 33.19
N VAL A 257 -1.01 -15.61 34.09
CA VAL A 257 -1.70 -16.87 34.34
C VAL A 257 -3.18 -16.69 33.95
N VAL A 258 -3.69 -17.56 33.14
CA VAL A 258 -5.11 -17.58 32.79
C VAL A 258 -5.79 -18.70 33.61
N HIS A 259 -6.76 -18.33 34.41
CA HIS A 259 -7.61 -19.26 35.16
C HIS A 259 -8.88 -19.48 34.34
N VAL A 260 -9.10 -20.71 33.92
CA VAL A 260 -10.30 -21.11 33.15
C VAL A 260 -11.10 -22.09 33.99
N ASP A 261 -12.34 -21.73 34.28
CA ASP A 261 -13.26 -22.48 35.17
C ASP A 261 -12.58 -22.90 36.49
N GLY A 262 -11.84 -21.96 37.11
CA GLY A 262 -11.11 -22.14 38.34
C GLY A 262 -9.79 -22.90 38.22
N LYS A 263 -9.40 -23.41 37.06
CA LYS A 263 -8.13 -24.10 36.83
C LYS A 263 -7.09 -23.16 36.20
N ALA A 264 -5.93 -23.05 36.82
CA ALA A 264 -4.83 -22.25 36.34
C ALA A 264 -4.14 -22.91 35.14
N HIS A 265 -4.03 -22.15 34.04
CA HIS A 265 -3.25 -22.51 32.87
C HIS A 265 -2.15 -21.44 32.68
N SER A 266 -0.88 -21.82 32.79
CA SER A 266 0.19 -20.89 32.48
C SER A 266 0.24 -20.67 30.96
N VAL A 267 0.04 -19.43 30.54
CA VAL A 267 0.17 -19.06 29.13
C VAL A 267 1.63 -18.79 28.81
N HIS A 268 2.18 -19.47 27.79
CA HIS A 268 3.54 -19.24 27.35
C HIS A 268 3.77 -17.76 27.00
N GLN A 269 4.88 -17.23 27.45
CA GLN A 269 5.32 -15.81 27.34
C GLN A 269 5.21 -15.18 25.92
N SER A 270 5.06 -15.95 24.86
CA SER A 270 5.04 -15.44 23.49
C SER A 270 3.84 -14.53 23.16
N VAL A 271 2.69 -14.74 23.79
CA VAL A 271 1.47 -13.93 23.55
C VAL A 271 1.50 -12.63 24.37
N PHE A 272 2.19 -12.63 25.51
CA PHE A 272 2.23 -11.53 26.48
C PHE A 272 3.64 -10.93 26.66
N SER A 273 4.55 -11.14 25.72
CA SER A 273 5.99 -10.86 25.85
C SER A 273 6.36 -9.36 25.89
N SER A 274 5.57 -8.52 26.54
CA SER A 274 5.97 -7.15 26.83
C SER A 274 6.79 -7.11 28.13
N LYS A 275 8.04 -6.69 28.05
CA LYS A 275 8.87 -6.43 29.25
C LYS A 275 8.31 -5.28 30.11
N ARG A 276 7.39 -4.47 29.58
CA ARG A 276 6.70 -3.37 30.26
C ARG A 276 5.26 -3.77 30.48
N LEU A 277 4.69 -3.40 31.64
CA LEU A 277 3.26 -3.58 31.89
C LEU A 277 2.48 -2.62 30.99
N SER A 278 1.59 -3.14 30.17
CA SER A 278 0.59 -2.43 29.39
C SER A 278 -0.76 -3.06 29.71
N ARG A 279 -1.64 -2.29 30.34
CA ARG A 279 -2.98 -2.76 30.72
C ARG A 279 -3.85 -3.02 29.50
N GLU A 280 -3.74 -2.17 28.49
CA GLU A 280 -4.45 -2.32 27.22
C GLU A 280 -4.05 -3.62 26.49
N LYS A 281 -2.74 -3.90 26.39
CA LYS A 281 -2.26 -5.15 25.78
C LYS A 281 -2.73 -6.39 26.55
N LEU A 282 -2.73 -6.30 27.89
CA LEU A 282 -3.21 -7.38 28.72
C LEU A 282 -4.71 -7.61 28.52
N PHE A 283 -5.51 -6.55 28.49
CA PHE A 283 -6.94 -6.62 28.24
C PHE A 283 -7.25 -7.15 26.82
N ARG A 284 -6.59 -6.63 25.78
CA ARG A 284 -6.74 -7.13 24.40
C ARG A 284 -6.40 -8.63 24.30
N ALA A 285 -5.37 -9.08 24.98
CA ALA A 285 -5.02 -10.50 24.99
C ALA A 285 -6.07 -11.33 25.73
N ALA A 286 -6.62 -10.85 26.83
CA ALA A 286 -7.74 -11.49 27.53
C ALA A 286 -9.00 -11.55 26.64
N GLN A 287 -9.32 -10.45 25.94
CA GLN A 287 -10.43 -10.40 24.98
C GLN A 287 -10.23 -11.39 23.81
N SER A 288 -9.04 -11.44 23.23
CA SER A 288 -8.74 -12.41 22.17
C SER A 288 -8.89 -13.87 22.64
N GLN A 289 -8.52 -14.15 23.88
CA GLN A 289 -8.74 -15.47 24.47
C GLN A 289 -10.23 -15.75 24.70
N LEU A 290 -10.98 -14.78 25.18
CA LEU A 290 -12.44 -14.86 25.33
C LEU A 290 -13.13 -15.11 23.99
N GLU A 291 -12.79 -14.35 22.95
CA GLU A 291 -13.29 -14.53 21.58
C GLU A 291 -12.98 -15.94 21.05
N SER A 292 -11.77 -16.46 21.33
CA SER A 292 -11.45 -17.83 20.98
C SER A 292 -12.39 -18.84 21.62
N TYR A 293 -12.79 -18.68 22.89
CA TYR A 293 -13.78 -19.55 23.52
C TYR A 293 -15.17 -19.37 22.92
N ARG A 294 -15.63 -18.14 22.71
CA ARG A 294 -16.92 -17.83 22.08
C ARG A 294 -17.03 -18.36 20.66
N ASN A 295 -15.89 -18.47 19.94
CA ASN A 295 -15.82 -19.04 18.62
C ASN A 295 -15.71 -20.59 18.60
N ASN A 296 -15.55 -21.19 19.77
CA ASN A 296 -15.42 -22.64 19.93
C ASN A 296 -16.53 -23.23 20.83
N GLY A 297 -17.74 -22.72 20.73
CA GLY A 297 -18.93 -23.27 21.34
C GLY A 297 -19.29 -22.69 22.71
N TYR A 298 -18.46 -21.88 23.34
CA TYR A 298 -18.74 -21.34 24.67
C TYR A 298 -19.38 -19.94 24.58
N MET A 299 -20.62 -19.90 24.11
CA MET A 299 -21.35 -18.65 23.82
C MET A 299 -21.37 -17.68 25.04
N ASN A 300 -21.55 -18.22 26.25
CA ASN A 300 -21.66 -17.47 27.49
C ASN A 300 -20.33 -17.22 28.18
N ALA A 301 -19.19 -17.46 27.50
CA ALA A 301 -17.88 -17.19 28.09
C ALA A 301 -17.70 -15.71 28.44
N GLU A 302 -17.16 -15.45 29.61
CA GLU A 302 -16.93 -14.09 30.12
C GLU A 302 -15.62 -13.99 30.91
N ILE A 303 -15.01 -12.80 30.89
CA ILE A 303 -13.90 -12.45 31.78
C ILE A 303 -14.49 -11.99 33.09
N LYS A 304 -14.27 -12.74 34.18
CA LYS A 304 -14.74 -12.37 35.50
C LYS A 304 -13.89 -11.31 36.14
N ASP A 305 -12.57 -11.43 36.00
CA ASP A 305 -11.64 -10.50 36.66
C ASP A 305 -10.25 -10.53 36.00
N ILE A 306 -9.51 -9.43 36.11
CA ILE A 306 -8.10 -9.32 35.77
C ILE A 306 -7.36 -8.67 36.93
N THR A 307 -6.61 -9.47 37.69
CA THR A 307 -5.86 -8.97 38.84
C THR A 307 -4.37 -8.81 38.53
N LEU A 308 -3.74 -7.81 39.15
CA LEU A 308 -2.31 -7.54 39.06
C LEU A 308 -1.69 -7.62 40.45
N THR A 309 -0.96 -8.68 40.70
CA THR A 309 -0.29 -8.92 41.99
C THR A 309 1.17 -8.56 41.91
N PRO A 310 1.74 -7.76 42.89
CA PRO A 310 3.15 -7.46 42.95
C PRO A 310 3.99 -8.73 43.24
N VAL A 311 5.13 -8.84 42.60
CA VAL A 311 6.08 -9.94 42.79
C VAL A 311 7.41 -9.36 43.24
N GLY A 312 7.83 -9.72 44.46
CA GLY A 312 9.03 -9.19 45.11
C GLY A 312 8.80 -7.88 45.88
N ASP A 313 9.83 -7.44 46.61
CA ASP A 313 9.69 -6.40 47.63
C ASP A 313 9.53 -4.97 47.12
N ASN A 314 9.83 -4.73 45.85
CA ASN A 314 9.82 -3.37 45.29
C ASN A 314 8.57 -3.00 44.48
N GLY A 315 7.60 -3.92 44.35
CA GLY A 315 6.34 -3.70 43.64
C GLY A 315 6.43 -3.41 42.14
N LEU A 316 7.64 -3.33 41.58
CA LEU A 316 7.86 -2.97 40.14
C LEU A 316 7.73 -4.15 39.19
N LEU A 317 7.62 -5.35 39.71
CA LEU A 317 7.38 -6.54 38.93
C LEU A 317 6.00 -7.10 39.32
N LYS A 318 5.12 -7.31 38.34
CA LYS A 318 3.75 -7.78 38.60
C LYS A 318 3.49 -9.09 37.86
N ARG A 319 2.64 -9.92 38.44
CA ARG A 319 1.99 -11.05 37.82
C ARG A 319 0.55 -10.64 37.49
N ALA A 320 0.08 -11.00 36.31
CA ALA A 320 -1.30 -10.84 35.89
C ALA A 320 -2.04 -12.18 36.01
N ASP A 321 -3.18 -12.20 36.69
CA ASP A 321 -4.10 -13.32 36.74
C ASP A 321 -5.40 -12.94 36.06
N ILE A 322 -5.75 -13.65 34.98
CA ILE A 322 -6.96 -13.46 34.18
C ILE A 322 -7.94 -14.60 34.49
N TYR A 323 -9.11 -14.27 34.95
CA TYR A 323 -10.14 -15.27 35.32
C TYR A 323 -11.22 -15.30 34.24
N ILE A 324 -11.34 -16.45 33.55
CA ILE A 324 -12.33 -16.69 32.49
C ILE A 324 -13.24 -17.83 32.93
N GLU A 325 -14.54 -17.59 32.86
CA GLU A 325 -15.57 -18.60 33.01
C GLU A 325 -16.16 -18.89 31.62
N ARG A 326 -16.08 -20.15 31.17
CA ARG A 326 -16.53 -20.52 29.82
C ARG A 326 -18.03 -20.73 29.74
N GLY A 327 -18.63 -21.24 30.83
CA GLY A 327 -20.02 -21.68 30.80
C GLY A 327 -20.22 -22.97 29.99
N PRO A 328 -21.48 -23.34 29.67
CA PRO A 328 -21.78 -24.52 28.88
C PRO A 328 -21.31 -24.44 27.43
N HIS A 329 -21.04 -25.58 26.83
CA HIS A 329 -20.67 -25.70 25.43
C HIS A 329 -21.89 -25.92 24.56
N PHE A 330 -22.10 -25.11 23.53
CA PHE A 330 -23.24 -25.20 22.61
C PHE A 330 -22.80 -25.63 21.21
N THR A 331 -23.63 -26.45 20.57
CA THR A 331 -23.61 -26.70 19.14
C THR A 331 -24.81 -26.03 18.48
N VAL A 332 -24.68 -25.60 17.26
CA VAL A 332 -25.78 -24.97 16.52
C VAL A 332 -26.77 -26.05 16.06
N GLY A 333 -28.04 -25.86 16.39
CA GLY A 333 -29.15 -26.71 15.91
C GLY A 333 -29.62 -26.26 14.53
N THR A 334 -30.60 -25.37 14.50
CA THR A 334 -31.15 -24.83 13.24
C THR A 334 -30.89 -23.34 13.13
N THR A 335 -30.68 -22.85 11.90
CA THR A 335 -30.61 -21.44 11.59
C THR A 335 -31.82 -21.04 10.74
N GLN A 336 -32.60 -20.05 11.18
CA GLN A 336 -33.80 -19.56 10.51
C GLN A 336 -33.74 -18.07 10.26
N PHE A 337 -34.40 -17.63 9.17
CA PHE A 337 -34.46 -16.21 8.81
C PHE A 337 -35.95 -15.81 8.69
N ASN A 338 -36.38 -14.92 9.56
CA ASN A 338 -37.70 -14.30 9.49
C ASN A 338 -37.55 -13.00 8.70
N VAL A 339 -37.90 -13.04 7.43
CA VAL A 339 -37.77 -11.92 6.50
C VAL A 339 -39.14 -11.32 6.25
N ALA A 340 -39.26 -9.99 6.42
CA ALA A 340 -40.51 -9.29 6.09
C ALA A 340 -40.81 -9.38 4.57
N ASP A 341 -42.09 -9.47 4.19
CA ASP A 341 -42.53 -9.72 2.80
C ASP A 341 -41.96 -8.71 1.79
N ASN A 342 -41.83 -7.44 2.17
CA ASN A 342 -41.24 -6.39 1.33
C ASN A 342 -39.75 -6.57 1.04
N LEU A 343 -39.05 -7.45 1.74
CA LEU A 343 -37.64 -7.73 1.59
C LEU A 343 -37.34 -9.01 0.78
N ALA A 344 -38.36 -9.78 0.42
CA ALA A 344 -38.19 -11.06 -0.26
C ALA A 344 -37.39 -10.94 -1.60
N ALA A 345 -37.54 -9.83 -2.31
CA ALA A 345 -36.79 -9.57 -3.54
C ALA A 345 -35.31 -9.21 -3.29
N VAL A 346 -34.99 -8.62 -2.13
CA VAL A 346 -33.64 -8.17 -1.77
C VAL A 346 -32.85 -9.25 -1.07
N LEU A 347 -33.53 -10.08 -0.29
CA LEU A 347 -32.99 -11.20 0.48
C LEU A 347 -33.70 -12.52 0.11
N PRO A 348 -33.59 -12.97 -1.14
CA PRO A 348 -34.15 -14.28 -1.51
C PRO A 348 -33.41 -15.40 -0.76
N PRO A 349 -34.00 -16.60 -0.62
CA PRO A 349 -33.42 -17.72 0.13
C PRO A 349 -31.99 -18.09 -0.28
N GLU A 350 -31.68 -18.00 -1.58
CA GLU A 350 -30.36 -18.31 -2.12
C GLU A 350 -29.30 -17.31 -1.60
N LYS A 351 -29.66 -16.03 -1.55
CA LYS A 351 -28.79 -14.99 -1.05
C LYS A 351 -28.57 -15.11 0.47
N LEU A 352 -29.62 -15.43 1.22
CA LEU A 352 -29.51 -15.69 2.66
C LEU A 352 -28.62 -16.91 2.93
N THR A 353 -28.75 -17.96 2.13
CA THR A 353 -27.88 -19.14 2.21
C THR A 353 -26.41 -18.76 1.95
N ALA A 354 -26.14 -17.91 0.96
CA ALA A 354 -24.79 -17.44 0.66
C ALA A 354 -24.19 -16.54 1.77
N ILE A 355 -25.03 -15.72 2.41
CA ILE A 355 -24.63 -14.84 3.53
C ILE A 355 -24.40 -15.66 4.80
N ASN A 356 -25.17 -16.71 5.02
CA ASN A 356 -25.11 -17.53 6.23
C ASN A 356 -23.74 -18.21 6.38
N LYS A 357 -22.99 -17.84 7.41
CA LYS A 357 -21.70 -18.46 7.76
C LYS A 357 -21.84 -19.51 8.87
N ILE A 358 -23.03 -19.61 9.46
CA ILE A 358 -23.33 -20.54 10.54
C ILE A 358 -23.59 -21.93 9.96
N GLN A 359 -22.96 -22.94 10.52
CA GLN A 359 -23.13 -24.35 10.09
C GLN A 359 -23.84 -25.14 11.16
N ASN A 360 -25.00 -25.74 10.81
CA ASN A 360 -25.74 -26.56 11.74
C ASN A 360 -24.92 -27.82 12.14
N GLY A 361 -25.02 -28.22 13.41
CA GLY A 361 -24.28 -29.35 13.99
C GLY A 361 -22.80 -29.01 14.33
N LYS A 362 -22.34 -27.81 14.09
CA LYS A 362 -21.00 -27.35 14.49
C LYS A 362 -21.05 -26.58 15.82
N PRO A 363 -19.92 -26.45 16.53
CA PRO A 363 -19.84 -25.60 17.70
C PRO A 363 -20.31 -24.17 17.37
N PHE A 364 -21.01 -23.53 18.30
CA PHE A 364 -21.37 -22.12 18.18
C PHE A 364 -20.13 -21.26 17.96
N SER A 365 -20.24 -20.24 17.13
CA SER A 365 -19.17 -19.26 16.91
C SER A 365 -19.77 -17.85 16.85
N ALA A 366 -19.35 -16.99 17.77
CA ALA A 366 -19.77 -15.60 17.82
C ALA A 366 -19.35 -14.84 16.54
N ASP A 367 -18.20 -15.19 15.96
CA ASP A 367 -17.68 -14.59 14.73
C ASP A 367 -18.58 -14.93 13.53
N THR A 368 -18.98 -16.20 13.34
CA THR A 368 -19.90 -16.59 12.26
C THR A 368 -21.30 -15.99 12.42
N LEU A 369 -21.76 -15.80 13.67
CA LEU A 369 -23.00 -15.11 13.97
C LEU A 369 -22.92 -13.64 13.54
N SER A 370 -21.89 -12.92 13.98
CA SER A 370 -21.66 -11.52 13.62
C SER A 370 -21.48 -11.35 12.11
N GLN A 371 -20.68 -12.19 11.46
CA GLN A 371 -20.49 -12.15 10.00
C GLN A 371 -21.80 -12.35 9.23
N THR A 372 -22.67 -13.25 9.73
CA THR A 372 -23.99 -13.48 9.11
C THR A 372 -24.90 -12.26 9.29
N GLU A 373 -24.95 -11.71 10.49
CA GLU A 373 -25.70 -10.50 10.79
C GLU A 373 -25.23 -9.30 9.98
N ASP A 374 -23.93 -9.06 9.92
CA ASP A 374 -23.34 -7.97 9.15
C ASP A 374 -23.52 -8.16 7.64
N GLY A 375 -23.44 -9.38 7.16
CA GLY A 375 -23.76 -9.71 5.77
C GLY A 375 -25.21 -9.35 5.38
N ILE A 376 -26.16 -9.59 6.28
CA ILE A 376 -27.58 -9.21 6.08
C ILE A 376 -27.71 -7.68 6.08
N LYS A 377 -27.11 -6.99 7.07
CA LYS A 377 -27.11 -5.51 7.17
C LYS A 377 -26.53 -4.88 5.90
N VAL A 378 -25.38 -5.35 5.44
CA VAL A 378 -24.74 -4.86 4.21
C VAL A 378 -25.64 -5.10 2.99
N ALA A 379 -26.28 -6.28 2.88
CA ALA A 379 -27.18 -6.55 1.78
C ALA A 379 -28.42 -5.63 1.77
N LEU A 380 -28.94 -5.26 2.95
CA LEU A 380 -30.01 -4.28 3.08
C LEU A 380 -29.56 -2.87 2.73
N MET A 381 -28.41 -2.42 3.28
CA MET A 381 -27.86 -1.07 3.00
C MET A 381 -27.50 -0.89 1.51
N ASN A 382 -27.04 -1.92 0.84
CA ASN A 382 -26.74 -1.85 -0.60
C ASN A 382 -27.99 -1.78 -1.49
N ASN A 383 -29.17 -1.90 -0.90
CA ASN A 383 -30.46 -1.77 -1.58
C ASN A 383 -31.34 -0.65 -0.98
N GLY A 384 -30.74 0.29 -0.29
CA GLY A 384 -31.40 1.48 0.23
C GLY A 384 -32.03 1.33 1.61
N TYR A 385 -32.01 0.18 2.22
CA TYR A 385 -32.65 -0.04 3.52
C TYR A 385 -31.70 0.34 4.67
N ILE A 386 -31.50 1.62 4.89
CA ILE A 386 -30.57 2.15 5.92
C ILE A 386 -31.16 2.12 7.34
N TYR A 387 -32.49 2.07 7.48
CA TYR A 387 -33.20 2.00 8.77
C TYR A 387 -33.56 0.58 9.17
N HIS A 388 -32.72 -0.37 8.78
CA HIS A 388 -32.92 -1.78 9.06
C HIS A 388 -32.73 -2.14 10.54
N GLN A 389 -33.44 -3.18 10.97
CA GLN A 389 -33.27 -3.85 12.24
C GLN A 389 -33.03 -5.33 11.97
N VAL A 390 -31.87 -5.82 12.35
CA VAL A 390 -31.49 -7.22 12.29
C VAL A 390 -31.15 -7.67 13.70
N GLN A 391 -31.87 -8.64 14.22
CA GLN A 391 -31.67 -9.19 15.57
C GLN A 391 -31.51 -10.68 15.51
N ALA A 392 -30.37 -11.19 15.96
CA ALA A 392 -30.19 -12.61 16.18
C ALA A 392 -30.78 -13.00 17.54
N LYS A 393 -31.76 -13.89 17.54
CA LYS A 393 -32.32 -14.53 18.73
C LYS A 393 -31.82 -15.95 18.80
N HIS A 394 -31.52 -16.39 20.00
CA HIS A 394 -31.11 -17.77 20.27
C HIS A 394 -32.05 -18.43 21.29
N ILE A 395 -32.31 -19.68 21.07
CA ILE A 395 -33.15 -20.52 21.94
C ILE A 395 -32.28 -21.70 22.36
N ASP A 396 -32.01 -21.75 23.65
CA ASP A 396 -31.19 -22.80 24.25
C ASP A 396 -32.05 -24.07 24.41
N LYS A 397 -31.56 -25.21 23.94
CA LYS A 397 -32.14 -26.54 24.04
C LYS A 397 -31.16 -27.52 24.69
N GLY A 398 -30.64 -27.15 25.86
CA GLY A 398 -29.58 -27.91 26.54
C GLY A 398 -28.21 -27.61 25.93
N ASP A 399 -27.58 -28.56 25.25
CA ASP A 399 -26.28 -28.40 24.59
C ASP A 399 -26.39 -27.88 23.13
N VAL A 400 -27.63 -27.63 22.68
CA VAL A 400 -27.91 -27.15 21.32
C VAL A 400 -28.58 -25.80 21.38
N VAL A 401 -28.16 -24.87 20.51
CA VAL A 401 -28.78 -23.56 20.36
C VAL A 401 -29.34 -23.38 18.98
N ASP A 402 -30.62 -23.04 18.87
CA ASP A 402 -31.25 -22.63 17.62
C ASP A 402 -31.13 -21.10 17.47
N ILE A 403 -30.80 -20.66 16.25
CA ILE A 403 -30.58 -19.23 15.95
C ILE A 403 -31.65 -18.77 14.96
N THR A 404 -32.32 -17.67 15.29
CA THR A 404 -33.31 -17.04 14.42
C THR A 404 -32.95 -15.58 14.21
N PHE A 405 -32.81 -15.19 12.95
CA PHE A 405 -32.61 -13.77 12.56
C PHE A 405 -33.98 -13.15 12.25
N ASP A 406 -34.40 -12.20 13.05
CA ASP A 406 -35.55 -11.35 12.76
C ASP A 406 -35.10 -10.12 11.98
N ILE A 407 -35.58 -9.99 10.71
CA ILE A 407 -35.15 -9.00 9.76
C ILE A 407 -36.31 -8.08 9.38
N ASN A 408 -36.19 -6.81 9.78
CA ASN A 408 -37.13 -5.76 9.43
C ASN A 408 -36.34 -4.54 8.96
N ALA A 409 -36.74 -3.89 7.88
CA ALA A 409 -35.93 -2.84 7.28
C ALA A 409 -36.73 -1.59 6.83
N GLY A 410 -38.03 -1.53 7.04
CA GLY A 410 -38.84 -0.38 6.61
C GLY A 410 -38.81 -0.23 5.07
N ASN A 411 -38.76 1.03 4.59
CA ASN A 411 -38.72 1.38 3.18
C ASN A 411 -37.31 1.73 2.70
N PRO A 412 -36.98 1.45 1.42
CA PRO A 412 -35.72 1.89 0.83
C PRO A 412 -35.72 3.40 0.60
N VAL A 413 -34.58 4.04 0.84
CA VAL A 413 -34.38 5.48 0.62
C VAL A 413 -33.69 5.78 -0.70
N ARG A 414 -33.98 6.95 -1.27
CA ARG A 414 -33.34 7.51 -2.45
C ARG A 414 -32.40 8.66 -2.07
N ILE A 415 -31.43 8.93 -2.92
CA ILE A 415 -30.55 10.08 -2.78
C ILE A 415 -31.27 11.35 -3.24
N GLY A 416 -31.36 12.33 -2.37
CA GLY A 416 -31.84 13.67 -2.66
C GLY A 416 -30.72 14.57 -3.20
N THR A 417 -30.37 15.61 -2.47
CA THR A 417 -29.30 16.52 -2.84
C THR A 417 -27.93 16.02 -2.38
N VAL A 418 -26.90 16.37 -3.14
CA VAL A 418 -25.50 16.10 -2.78
C VAL A 418 -24.79 17.43 -2.59
N SER A 419 -24.19 17.64 -1.43
CA SER A 419 -23.38 18.80 -1.08
C SER A 419 -21.93 18.38 -0.81
N VAL A 420 -21.02 19.34 -0.96
CA VAL A 420 -19.57 19.15 -0.68
C VAL A 420 -19.16 20.26 0.29
N SER A 421 -18.44 19.88 1.34
CA SER A 421 -17.93 20.79 2.36
C SER A 421 -16.46 20.49 2.70
N GLY A 422 -15.74 21.49 3.22
CA GLY A 422 -14.31 21.35 3.57
C GLY A 422 -13.33 21.49 2.40
N ASN A 423 -13.81 21.68 1.18
CA ASN A 423 -13.02 21.87 -0.04
C ASN A 423 -12.63 23.35 -0.27
N ASN A 424 -11.58 23.81 0.41
CA ASN A 424 -11.16 25.22 0.32
C ASN A 424 -10.39 25.55 -0.97
N LYS A 425 -9.56 24.63 -1.46
CA LYS A 425 -8.74 24.74 -2.67
C LYS A 425 -9.35 23.95 -3.83
N THR A 426 -9.76 22.72 -3.56
CA THR A 426 -10.28 21.79 -4.57
C THR A 426 -11.71 22.18 -4.96
N ARG A 427 -12.00 22.25 -6.23
CA ARG A 427 -13.32 22.59 -6.74
C ARG A 427 -14.31 21.44 -6.43
N ALA A 428 -15.56 21.80 -6.12
CA ALA A 428 -16.61 20.83 -5.79
C ALA A 428 -16.87 19.83 -6.95
N ASP A 429 -16.75 20.28 -8.22
CA ASP A 429 -16.93 19.39 -9.38
C ASP A 429 -15.86 18.27 -9.43
N VAL A 430 -14.66 18.50 -8.88
CA VAL A 430 -13.61 17.47 -8.77
C VAL A 430 -14.02 16.39 -7.77
N VAL A 431 -14.59 16.78 -6.63
CA VAL A 431 -15.12 15.85 -5.63
C VAL A 431 -16.30 15.05 -6.20
N LEU A 432 -17.24 15.72 -6.88
CA LEU A 432 -18.43 15.09 -7.45
C LEU A 432 -18.12 14.11 -8.58
N LYS A 433 -17.02 14.27 -9.32
CA LYS A 433 -16.56 13.29 -10.34
C LYS A 433 -16.16 11.94 -9.75
N GLU A 434 -15.76 11.91 -8.49
CA GLU A 434 -15.43 10.67 -7.79
C GLU A 434 -16.65 9.91 -7.31
N MET A 435 -17.82 10.53 -7.31
CA MET A 435 -19.05 9.89 -6.85
C MET A 435 -19.48 8.74 -7.75
N ARG A 436 -19.98 7.67 -7.10
CA ARG A 436 -20.53 6.47 -7.76
C ARG A 436 -22.04 6.40 -7.70
N GLN A 437 -22.69 7.41 -7.10
CA GLN A 437 -24.13 7.54 -7.05
C GLN A 437 -24.57 8.96 -7.36
N GLN A 438 -25.75 9.08 -7.97
CA GLN A 438 -26.34 10.35 -8.35
C GLN A 438 -27.66 10.60 -7.62
N SER A 439 -28.07 11.86 -7.58
CA SER A 439 -29.38 12.24 -7.09
C SER A 439 -30.50 11.48 -7.83
N GLY A 440 -31.49 10.97 -7.08
CA GLY A 440 -32.62 10.17 -7.56
C GLY A 440 -32.37 8.65 -7.54
N GLU A 441 -31.11 8.17 -7.47
CA GLU A 441 -30.80 6.74 -7.36
C GLU A 441 -31.19 6.21 -5.98
N THR A 442 -31.48 4.91 -5.89
CA THR A 442 -31.62 4.22 -4.61
C THR A 442 -30.27 4.20 -3.90
N PHE A 443 -30.26 4.49 -2.61
CA PHE A 443 -29.07 4.48 -1.80
C PHE A 443 -28.37 3.09 -1.85
N ASP A 444 -27.06 3.07 -2.00
CA ASP A 444 -26.23 1.87 -2.02
C ASP A 444 -24.94 2.15 -1.23
N MET A 445 -24.80 1.48 -0.09
CA MET A 445 -23.67 1.67 0.82
C MET A 445 -22.33 1.28 0.17
N SER A 446 -22.32 0.26 -0.70
CA SER A 446 -21.11 -0.16 -1.40
C SER A 446 -20.59 0.92 -2.36
N LYS A 447 -21.48 1.60 -3.06
CA LYS A 447 -21.15 2.73 -3.93
C LYS A 447 -20.69 3.96 -3.12
N MET A 448 -21.26 4.16 -1.93
CA MET A 448 -20.83 5.21 -1.00
C MET A 448 -19.42 4.96 -0.49
N GLN A 449 -19.16 3.75 -0.03
CA GLN A 449 -17.81 3.34 0.40
C GLN A 449 -16.82 3.49 -0.76
N ARG A 450 -17.20 3.09 -1.97
CA ARG A 450 -16.37 3.26 -3.16
C ARG A 450 -16.10 4.73 -3.49
N THR A 451 -17.06 5.62 -3.31
CA THR A 451 -16.86 7.07 -3.45
C THR A 451 -15.81 7.57 -2.47
N LYS A 452 -15.91 7.18 -1.20
CA LYS A 452 -14.93 7.55 -0.15
C LYS A 452 -13.52 7.06 -0.52
N GLU A 453 -13.41 5.81 -0.96
CA GLU A 453 -12.13 5.23 -1.42
C GLU A 453 -11.53 6.01 -2.58
N ARG A 454 -12.32 6.34 -3.59
CA ARG A 454 -11.86 7.11 -4.74
C ARG A 454 -11.38 8.50 -4.34
N LEU A 455 -12.13 9.20 -3.48
CA LEU A 455 -11.70 10.50 -2.94
C LEU A 455 -10.35 10.40 -2.23
N MET A 456 -10.13 9.37 -1.42
CA MET A 456 -8.85 9.16 -0.75
C MET A 456 -7.74 8.79 -1.74
N GLN A 457 -8.05 8.02 -2.79
CA GLN A 457 -7.09 7.62 -3.84
C GLN A 457 -6.57 8.79 -4.67
N THR A 458 -7.34 9.89 -4.81
CA THR A 458 -6.85 11.10 -5.49
C THR A 458 -5.59 11.65 -4.83
N GLY A 459 -5.43 11.42 -3.53
CA GLY A 459 -4.36 12.01 -2.72
C GLY A 459 -4.53 13.51 -2.45
N PHE A 460 -5.72 14.08 -2.71
CA PHE A 460 -6.02 15.49 -2.45
C PHE A 460 -6.50 15.73 -1.02
N PHE A 461 -7.00 14.68 -0.38
CA PHE A 461 -7.64 14.75 0.93
C PHE A 461 -6.87 13.90 1.94
N SER A 462 -6.80 14.36 3.18
CA SER A 462 -6.32 13.60 4.34
C SER A 462 -7.44 12.81 5.01
N ASN A 463 -8.69 13.22 4.81
CA ASN A 463 -9.89 12.51 5.18
C ASN A 463 -11.02 12.87 4.22
N ALA A 464 -11.90 11.91 3.98
CA ALA A 464 -13.16 12.10 3.30
C ALA A 464 -14.23 11.33 4.07
N ASP A 465 -15.33 11.99 4.41
CA ASP A 465 -16.46 11.36 5.05
C ASP A 465 -17.74 11.74 4.32
N ILE A 466 -18.77 10.90 4.42
CA ILE A 466 -20.05 11.14 3.76
C ILE A 466 -21.15 11.00 4.79
N GLU A 467 -21.70 12.14 5.19
CA GLU A 467 -22.78 12.21 6.12
C GLU A 467 -24.11 12.01 5.39
N VAL A 468 -24.92 11.09 5.88
CA VAL A 468 -26.25 10.78 5.34
C VAL A 468 -27.29 11.51 6.18
N LYS A 469 -27.95 12.51 5.61
CA LYS A 469 -28.93 13.37 6.31
C LYS A 469 -30.35 12.99 5.87
N PRO A 470 -31.20 12.49 6.77
CA PRO A 470 -32.58 12.16 6.43
C PRO A 470 -33.37 13.42 6.05
N VAL A 471 -34.22 13.31 5.04
CA VAL A 471 -35.21 14.31 4.69
C VAL A 471 -36.57 13.81 5.19
N GLN A 472 -37.09 14.42 6.25
CA GLN A 472 -38.39 14.07 6.79
C GLN A 472 -39.50 14.61 5.87
N GLN A 473 -40.43 13.75 5.47
CA GLN A 473 -41.63 14.13 4.75
C GLN A 473 -42.65 14.71 5.74
N THR A 474 -43.71 15.35 5.23
CA THR A 474 -44.77 15.94 6.02
C THR A 474 -45.56 14.91 6.84
N ASP A 475 -45.56 13.65 6.43
CA ASP A 475 -46.17 12.52 7.14
C ASP A 475 -45.22 11.84 8.16
N GLY A 476 -44.01 12.38 8.32
CA GLY A 476 -42.98 11.84 9.22
C GLY A 476 -42.19 10.67 8.66
N THR A 477 -42.46 10.24 7.44
CA THR A 477 -41.67 9.18 6.79
C THR A 477 -40.34 9.72 6.25
N VAL A 478 -39.33 8.85 6.07
CA VAL A 478 -38.07 9.15 5.42
C VAL A 478 -37.92 8.22 4.23
N ASP A 479 -38.12 8.77 3.03
CA ASP A 479 -37.90 8.08 1.75
C ASP A 479 -36.70 8.63 0.97
N THR A 480 -36.16 9.75 1.42
CA THR A 480 -35.07 10.48 0.77
C THR A 480 -33.99 10.85 1.78
N VAL A 481 -32.75 10.76 1.35
CA VAL A 481 -31.58 11.20 2.13
C VAL A 481 -30.71 12.15 1.34
N ASN A 482 -30.26 13.22 1.96
CA ASN A 482 -29.24 14.09 1.40
C ASN A 482 -27.84 13.61 1.81
N LEU A 483 -26.89 13.75 0.91
CA LEU A 483 -25.50 13.39 1.15
C LEU A 483 -24.67 14.66 1.30
N ASP A 484 -23.91 14.74 2.40
CA ASP A 484 -22.92 15.80 2.61
C ASP A 484 -21.52 15.19 2.63
N ILE A 485 -20.75 15.44 1.57
CA ILE A 485 -19.40 14.94 1.41
C ILE A 485 -18.47 15.92 2.11
N GLN A 486 -17.98 15.54 3.27
CA GLN A 486 -17.07 16.33 4.08
C GLN A 486 -15.63 15.91 3.79
N VAL A 487 -14.84 16.80 3.22
CA VAL A 487 -13.43 16.50 2.89
C VAL A 487 -12.50 17.35 3.74
N LYS A 488 -11.36 16.78 4.11
CA LYS A 488 -10.26 17.51 4.73
C LYS A 488 -9.09 17.53 3.77
N GLU A 489 -8.78 18.69 3.21
CA GLU A 489 -7.72 18.81 2.21
C GLU A 489 -6.33 18.58 2.81
N ARG A 490 -5.43 18.08 1.98
CA ARG A 490 -3.99 17.98 2.26
C ARG A 490 -3.18 18.75 1.21
N ARG A 491 -1.92 18.96 1.50
CA ARG A 491 -1.00 19.54 0.52
C ARG A 491 -0.81 18.58 -0.64
N THR A 492 -1.04 19.04 -1.87
CA THR A 492 -0.94 18.25 -3.11
C THR A 492 0.39 18.45 -3.83
N GLY A 493 1.12 19.53 -3.47
CA GLY A 493 2.45 19.78 -3.97
C GLY A 493 3.52 19.03 -3.17
N SER A 494 4.48 18.43 -3.85
CA SER A 494 5.65 17.77 -3.28
C SER A 494 6.93 18.12 -4.02
N VAL A 495 8.02 18.18 -3.28
CA VAL A 495 9.38 18.28 -3.82
C VAL A 495 10.16 17.09 -3.31
N GLN A 496 10.76 16.33 -4.21
CA GLN A 496 11.48 15.10 -3.91
C GLN A 496 12.92 15.23 -4.40
N ALA A 497 13.88 14.83 -3.57
CA ALA A 497 15.27 14.64 -3.95
C ALA A 497 15.60 13.16 -3.79
N GLN A 498 16.31 12.61 -4.75
CA GLN A 498 16.69 11.21 -4.79
C GLN A 498 18.20 11.06 -4.84
N LEU A 499 18.69 10.16 -4.01
CA LEU A 499 20.07 9.68 -4.06
C LEU A 499 20.02 8.16 -4.14
N GLY A 500 20.68 7.58 -5.12
CA GLY A 500 20.80 6.15 -5.28
C GLY A 500 22.22 5.74 -5.65
N TYR A 501 22.56 4.49 -5.43
CA TYR A 501 23.77 3.87 -5.89
C TYR A 501 23.53 2.46 -6.38
N ILE A 502 23.96 2.17 -7.57
CA ILE A 502 23.96 0.82 -8.14
C ILE A 502 25.40 0.49 -8.49
N GLN A 503 25.84 -0.66 -8.02
CA GLN A 503 27.17 -1.13 -8.33
C GLN A 503 27.37 -1.24 -9.85
N ASN A 504 28.47 -0.73 -10.39
CA ASN A 504 28.83 -0.57 -11.79
C ASN A 504 28.12 0.59 -12.52
N ASP A 505 26.85 0.89 -12.22
CA ASP A 505 26.14 2.04 -12.82
C ASP A 505 26.48 3.35 -12.09
N GLY A 506 26.97 3.26 -10.85
CA GLY A 506 27.42 4.38 -10.05
C GLY A 506 26.29 5.10 -9.30
N MET A 507 26.60 6.34 -8.94
CA MET A 507 25.68 7.19 -8.18
C MET A 507 24.60 7.78 -9.09
N THR A 508 23.37 7.72 -8.63
CA THR A 508 22.22 8.36 -9.28
C THR A 508 21.74 9.50 -8.39
N ILE A 509 21.55 10.66 -8.98
CA ILE A 509 20.99 11.85 -8.33
C ILE A 509 19.76 12.27 -9.12
N GLY A 510 18.66 12.51 -8.43
CA GLY A 510 17.40 12.96 -9.03
C GLY A 510 16.71 14.02 -8.20
N ALA A 511 15.87 14.80 -8.87
CA ALA A 511 14.93 15.72 -8.25
C ALA A 511 13.61 15.70 -9.02
N ALA A 512 12.50 15.82 -8.28
CA ALA A 512 11.17 15.94 -8.87
C ALA A 512 10.35 16.97 -8.10
N ILE A 513 9.53 17.70 -8.81
CA ILE A 513 8.52 18.62 -8.27
C ILE A 513 7.19 18.20 -8.87
N GLU A 514 6.17 18.04 -8.06
CA GLU A 514 4.84 17.63 -8.48
C GLU A 514 3.78 18.44 -7.72
N ASP A 515 2.74 18.89 -8.41
CA ASP A 515 1.46 19.24 -7.78
C ASP A 515 0.35 18.46 -8.49
N ARG A 516 -0.29 17.58 -7.74
CA ARG A 516 -1.36 16.69 -8.25
C ARG A 516 -2.70 17.37 -8.43
N ASN A 517 -2.89 18.55 -7.85
CA ASN A 517 -4.15 19.29 -7.88
C ASN A 517 -3.90 20.78 -8.11
N ILE A 518 -3.28 21.10 -9.26
CA ILE A 518 -2.92 22.48 -9.59
C ILE A 518 -4.17 23.36 -9.62
N PHE A 519 -4.16 24.48 -8.90
CA PHE A 519 -5.29 25.41 -8.78
C PHE A 519 -6.61 24.75 -8.35
N GLY A 520 -6.57 23.60 -7.68
CA GLY A 520 -7.77 22.87 -7.24
C GLY A 520 -8.56 22.21 -8.37
N SER A 521 -7.99 22.07 -9.55
CA SER A 521 -8.66 21.60 -10.77
C SER A 521 -8.80 20.09 -10.90
N GLY A 522 -8.22 19.30 -9.97
CA GLY A 522 -8.11 17.85 -10.07
C GLY A 522 -7.09 17.37 -11.10
N LYS A 523 -6.25 18.29 -11.61
CA LYS A 523 -5.24 18.01 -12.63
C LYS A 523 -3.85 18.18 -12.05
N GLY A 524 -2.92 17.33 -12.46
CA GLY A 524 -1.55 17.32 -11.96
C GLY A 524 -0.56 17.87 -12.97
N VAL A 525 0.53 18.44 -12.47
CA VAL A 525 1.74 18.72 -13.23
C VAL A 525 2.95 18.23 -12.45
N SER A 526 3.92 17.69 -13.19
CA SER A 526 5.19 17.29 -12.58
C SER A 526 6.36 17.63 -13.49
N ALA A 527 7.51 17.93 -12.87
CA ALA A 527 8.78 18.05 -13.55
C ALA A 527 9.81 17.19 -12.82
N SER A 528 10.57 16.41 -13.55
CA SER A 528 11.62 15.56 -12.98
C SER A 528 12.91 15.66 -13.77
N ALA A 529 14.03 15.48 -13.07
CA ALA A 529 15.35 15.34 -13.68
C ALA A 529 16.16 14.31 -12.90
N GLN A 530 16.82 13.41 -13.61
CA GLN A 530 17.67 12.37 -13.04
C GLN A 530 18.97 12.26 -13.82
N TYR A 531 20.06 12.05 -13.11
CA TYR A 531 21.38 11.88 -13.68
C TYR A 531 22.14 10.73 -13.02
N ASN A 532 22.72 9.88 -13.82
CA ASN A 532 23.83 9.01 -13.43
C ASN A 532 24.91 8.97 -14.52
N LYS A 533 25.94 8.15 -14.34
CA LYS A 533 27.07 8.02 -15.27
C LYS A 533 26.63 7.71 -16.71
N TYR A 534 25.61 6.87 -16.87
CA TYR A 534 25.18 6.34 -18.17
C TYR A 534 23.84 6.93 -18.65
N HIS A 535 22.99 7.39 -17.71
CA HIS A 535 21.67 7.91 -18.01
C HIS A 535 21.47 9.34 -17.53
N THR A 536 20.86 10.16 -18.36
CA THR A 536 20.33 11.46 -17.98
C THR A 536 18.90 11.53 -18.51
N ASN A 537 17.94 11.74 -17.65
CA ASN A 537 16.53 11.86 -18.01
C ASN A 537 15.99 13.19 -17.48
N ALA A 538 15.14 13.84 -18.25
CA ALA A 538 14.34 14.96 -17.79
C ALA A 538 12.94 14.86 -18.40
N SER A 539 11.90 15.16 -17.64
CA SER A 539 10.53 15.17 -18.13
C SER A 539 9.72 16.30 -17.49
N LEU A 540 8.71 16.72 -18.22
CA LEU A 540 7.63 17.59 -17.79
C LEU A 540 6.33 16.91 -18.17
N SER A 541 5.44 16.68 -17.19
CA SER A 541 4.20 15.96 -17.41
C SER A 541 3.00 16.73 -16.90
N TYR A 542 1.89 16.57 -17.60
CA TYR A 542 0.56 17.00 -17.21
C TYR A 542 -0.34 15.77 -17.14
N HIS A 543 -1.11 15.64 -16.07
CA HIS A 543 -1.99 14.52 -15.79
C HIS A 543 -3.43 14.98 -15.56
N ASP A 544 -4.40 14.30 -16.17
CA ASP A 544 -5.83 14.51 -15.98
C ASP A 544 -6.50 13.14 -15.79
N GLU A 545 -6.84 12.77 -14.56
CA GLU A 545 -7.43 11.46 -14.25
C GLU A 545 -8.82 11.30 -14.85
N HIS A 546 -9.57 12.39 -15.02
CA HIS A 546 -10.94 12.42 -15.55
C HIS A 546 -11.03 13.23 -16.84
N PHE A 547 -10.15 12.96 -17.80
CA PHE A 547 -10.18 13.63 -19.11
C PHE A 547 -11.52 13.41 -19.81
N LYS A 548 -12.01 12.17 -19.83
CA LYS A 548 -13.34 11.82 -20.32
C LYS A 548 -13.88 10.62 -19.53
N GLY A 549 -14.82 10.89 -18.62
CA GLY A 549 -15.28 9.87 -17.66
C GLY A 549 -14.13 9.38 -16.79
N ASP A 550 -13.95 8.09 -16.67
CA ASP A 550 -12.85 7.46 -15.93
C ASP A 550 -11.57 7.25 -16.79
N THR A 551 -11.53 7.79 -18.02
CA THR A 551 -10.33 7.74 -18.86
C THR A 551 -9.37 8.82 -18.46
N SER A 552 -8.12 8.44 -18.10
CA SER A 552 -7.06 9.40 -17.82
C SER A 552 -6.31 9.84 -19.09
N LEU A 553 -5.73 11.04 -19.04
CA LEU A 553 -4.82 11.57 -20.04
C LEU A 553 -3.53 12.05 -19.39
N ASP A 554 -2.41 11.52 -19.87
CA ASP A 554 -1.07 11.99 -19.54
C ASP A 554 -0.41 12.61 -20.77
N LEU A 555 0.03 13.85 -20.67
CA LEU A 555 0.87 14.51 -21.65
C LEU A 555 2.27 14.69 -21.08
N GLU A 556 3.28 14.22 -21.79
CA GLU A 556 4.67 14.24 -21.33
C GLU A 556 5.57 14.81 -22.42
N GLY A 557 6.40 15.79 -22.05
CA GLY A 557 7.59 16.20 -22.80
C GLY A 557 8.83 15.59 -22.09
N TYR A 558 9.68 14.89 -22.84
CA TYR A 558 10.82 14.21 -22.24
C TYR A 558 12.10 14.37 -23.04
N GLY A 559 13.23 14.27 -22.32
CA GLY A 559 14.58 14.20 -22.90
C GLY A 559 15.40 13.14 -22.19
N THR A 560 16.06 12.26 -22.97
CA THR A 560 16.89 11.17 -22.44
C THR A 560 18.23 11.14 -23.16
N ILE A 561 19.30 10.98 -22.40
CA ILE A 561 20.64 10.70 -22.91
C ILE A 561 21.09 9.38 -22.29
N TYR A 562 21.48 8.45 -23.14
CA TYR A 562 22.08 7.18 -22.72
C TYR A 562 23.47 7.05 -23.33
N LYS A 563 24.45 6.63 -22.55
CA LYS A 563 25.78 6.20 -22.97
C LYS A 563 25.97 4.74 -22.64
N SER A 564 26.52 3.94 -23.54
CA SER A 564 26.80 2.53 -23.26
C SER A 564 27.96 2.39 -22.25
N ASP A 565 27.92 1.36 -21.44
CA ASP A 565 28.92 1.08 -20.38
C ASP A 565 30.33 0.93 -20.95
N SER A 566 30.43 0.32 -22.15
CA SER A 566 31.67 0.16 -22.88
C SER A 566 32.08 1.40 -23.70
N ASP A 567 31.37 2.52 -23.55
CA ASP A 567 31.61 3.78 -24.26
C ASP A 567 31.68 3.62 -25.82
N THR A 568 30.88 2.68 -26.32
CA THR A 568 30.81 2.34 -27.73
C THR A 568 29.82 3.21 -28.49
N TYR A 569 28.77 3.67 -27.87
CA TYR A 569 27.78 4.56 -28.50
C TYR A 569 27.04 5.44 -27.47
N LYS A 570 26.39 6.46 -27.98
CA LYS A 570 25.51 7.37 -27.22
C LYS A 570 24.21 7.58 -27.98
N THR A 571 23.07 7.47 -27.30
CA THR A 571 21.78 7.91 -27.82
C THR A 571 21.29 9.17 -27.12
N GLN A 572 20.64 10.05 -27.88
CA GLN A 572 19.96 11.24 -27.37
C GLN A 572 18.53 11.22 -27.92
N ARG A 573 17.55 11.35 -27.06
CA ARG A 573 16.13 11.35 -27.44
C ARG A 573 15.45 12.54 -26.84
N ALA A 574 14.57 13.18 -27.57
CA ALA A 574 13.69 14.21 -27.06
C ALA A 574 12.36 14.11 -27.79
N GLY A 575 11.27 14.14 -27.05
CA GLY A 575 9.95 13.93 -27.64
C GLY A 575 8.80 14.37 -26.77
N VAL A 576 7.62 14.25 -27.35
CA VAL A 576 6.35 14.44 -26.67
C VAL A 576 5.52 13.16 -26.78
N ARG A 577 4.81 12.83 -25.72
CA ARG A 577 3.96 11.64 -25.60
C ARG A 577 2.60 12.02 -25.06
N ALA A 578 1.54 11.43 -25.61
CA ALA A 578 0.21 11.43 -25.04
C ALA A 578 -0.19 10.00 -24.73
N THR A 579 -0.65 9.75 -23.49
CA THR A 579 -1.09 8.43 -23.03
C THR A 579 -2.51 8.53 -22.52
N PHE A 580 -3.37 7.66 -22.99
CA PHE A 580 -4.72 7.45 -22.47
C PHE A 580 -4.74 6.20 -21.61
N GLY A 581 -5.22 6.34 -20.39
CA GLY A 581 -5.41 5.23 -19.45
C GLY A 581 -6.89 4.88 -19.37
N LEU A 582 -7.22 3.64 -19.73
CA LEU A 582 -8.59 3.11 -19.80
C LEU A 582 -8.74 2.05 -18.71
N PRO A 583 -9.44 2.31 -17.58
CA PRO A 583 -9.73 1.28 -16.61
C PRO A 583 -10.72 0.29 -17.22
N LEU A 584 -10.32 -0.98 -17.32
CA LEU A 584 -11.19 -2.07 -17.77
C LEU A 584 -12.05 -2.60 -16.63
N ASN A 585 -11.49 -2.58 -15.42
CA ASN A 585 -12.13 -2.82 -14.14
C ASN A 585 -11.20 -2.34 -13.00
N GLU A 586 -11.57 -2.60 -11.75
CA GLU A 586 -10.85 -2.15 -10.55
C GLU A 586 -9.35 -2.52 -10.53
N TYR A 587 -8.96 -3.63 -11.18
CA TYR A 587 -7.60 -4.17 -11.14
C TYR A 587 -6.88 -4.08 -12.47
N ASN A 588 -7.60 -3.86 -13.58
CA ASN A 588 -7.07 -3.90 -14.93
C ASN A 588 -7.10 -2.52 -15.55
N LYS A 589 -5.97 -2.09 -16.09
CA LYS A 589 -5.87 -0.86 -16.88
C LYS A 589 -5.24 -1.17 -18.24
N LEU A 590 -5.82 -0.58 -19.29
CA LEU A 590 -5.27 -0.55 -20.63
C LEU A 590 -4.71 0.85 -20.89
N TYR A 591 -3.54 0.93 -21.49
CA TYR A 591 -2.89 2.18 -21.85
C TYR A 591 -2.65 2.23 -23.35
N VAL A 592 -2.98 3.34 -23.96
CA VAL A 592 -2.70 3.59 -25.38
C VAL A 592 -1.92 4.90 -25.47
N SER A 593 -0.69 4.84 -25.99
CA SER A 593 0.16 6.02 -26.08
C SER A 593 0.61 6.27 -27.51
N GLY A 594 0.57 7.55 -27.93
CA GLY A 594 1.24 8.04 -29.11
C GLY A 594 2.42 8.95 -28.74
N ALA A 595 3.54 8.84 -29.43
CA ALA A 595 4.68 9.71 -29.21
C ALA A 595 5.34 10.14 -30.51
N ILE A 596 5.86 11.37 -30.54
CA ILE A 596 6.76 11.87 -31.59
C ILE A 596 8.10 12.17 -30.91
N GLU A 597 9.15 11.53 -31.37
CA GLU A 597 10.49 11.57 -30.78
C GLU A 597 11.55 11.86 -31.85
N HIS A 598 12.38 12.85 -31.61
CA HIS A 598 13.65 13.01 -32.31
C HIS A 598 14.73 12.19 -31.62
N MET A 599 15.41 11.36 -32.38
CA MET A 599 16.50 10.51 -31.88
C MET A 599 17.81 10.84 -32.59
N GLY A 600 18.88 11.01 -31.82
CA GLY A 600 20.27 11.06 -32.30
C GLY A 600 21.04 9.87 -31.76
N LEU A 601 21.82 9.21 -32.61
CA LEU A 601 22.76 8.16 -32.26
C LEU A 601 24.16 8.58 -32.71
N THR A 602 25.12 8.47 -31.81
CA THR A 602 26.54 8.63 -32.11
C THR A 602 27.22 7.32 -31.78
N VAL A 603 27.95 6.76 -32.76
CA VAL A 603 28.76 5.56 -32.59
C VAL A 603 30.22 6.00 -32.56
N TYR A 604 30.97 5.58 -31.57
CA TYR A 604 32.38 5.96 -31.40
C TYR A 604 33.30 5.08 -32.24
N GLU A 605 34.52 5.56 -32.52
CA GLU A 605 35.48 4.84 -33.38
C GLU A 605 35.85 3.44 -32.85
N ARG A 606 35.88 3.31 -31.54
CA ARG A 606 36.14 2.05 -30.83
C ARG A 606 34.97 1.06 -30.80
N ALA A 607 33.81 1.42 -31.37
CA ALA A 607 32.64 0.55 -31.35
C ALA A 607 32.83 -0.66 -32.27
N PRO A 608 32.21 -1.80 -32.00
CA PRO A 608 32.17 -2.96 -32.88
C PRO A 608 31.73 -2.61 -34.30
N GLU A 609 32.33 -3.25 -35.31
CA GLU A 609 32.03 -2.97 -36.74
C GLU A 609 30.55 -3.10 -37.10
N ARG A 610 29.81 -3.99 -36.43
CA ARG A 610 28.35 -4.10 -36.57
C ARG A 610 27.61 -2.79 -36.19
N TYR A 611 28.12 -2.03 -35.23
CA TYR A 611 27.53 -0.76 -34.82
C TYR A 611 27.87 0.33 -35.81
N LYS A 612 29.09 0.36 -36.29
CA LYS A 612 29.55 1.29 -37.35
C LYS A 612 28.79 1.06 -38.67
N ALA A 613 28.59 -0.21 -39.06
CA ALA A 613 27.83 -0.58 -40.25
C ALA A 613 26.37 -0.06 -40.20
N PHE A 614 25.71 -0.04 -39.02
CA PHE A 614 24.36 0.48 -38.88
C PHE A 614 24.26 1.97 -39.25
N VAL A 615 25.27 2.77 -38.98
CA VAL A 615 25.28 4.25 -39.24
C VAL A 615 25.88 4.58 -40.58
N SER A 616 26.82 3.78 -41.16
CA SER A 616 27.57 4.08 -42.37
C SER A 616 26.73 4.16 -43.65
N GLU A 617 25.58 3.46 -43.69
CA GLU A 617 24.69 3.47 -44.87
C GLU A 617 24.01 4.86 -45.14
N ASN A 618 24.21 5.87 -44.31
CA ASN A 618 23.65 7.22 -44.50
C ASN A 618 24.69 8.26 -44.98
N GLY A 619 25.94 7.84 -45.23
CA GLY A 619 27.01 8.79 -45.63
C GLY A 619 27.61 9.59 -44.46
N GLU A 620 27.04 9.50 -43.26
CA GLU A 620 27.62 10.09 -42.06
C GLU A 620 28.43 9.00 -41.32
N ARG A 621 29.75 9.18 -41.22
CA ARG A 621 30.65 8.12 -40.71
C ARG A 621 30.30 7.58 -39.33
N ASN A 622 29.73 8.39 -38.41
CA ASN A 622 29.56 8.00 -37.01
C ASN A 622 28.24 8.43 -36.39
N LYS A 623 27.32 9.00 -37.16
CA LYS A 623 26.07 9.59 -36.63
C LYS A 623 24.85 9.08 -37.40
N PHE A 624 23.76 9.00 -36.69
CA PHE A 624 22.44 8.72 -37.23
C PHE A 624 21.41 9.57 -36.47
N SER A 625 20.52 10.24 -37.16
CA SER A 625 19.46 10.99 -36.50
C SER A 625 18.15 10.98 -37.31
N GLY A 626 17.07 11.24 -36.67
CA GLY A 626 15.78 11.37 -37.28
C GLY A 626 14.59 11.34 -36.32
N VAL A 627 13.42 11.61 -36.88
CA VAL A 627 12.16 11.63 -36.16
C VAL A 627 11.46 10.28 -36.29
N ASN A 628 10.92 9.80 -35.20
CA ASN A 628 10.11 8.58 -35.08
C ASN A 628 8.75 8.91 -34.49
N ALA A 629 7.70 8.44 -35.12
CA ALA A 629 6.39 8.37 -34.52
C ALA A 629 6.17 6.97 -33.95
N LYS A 630 5.74 6.88 -32.70
CA LYS A 630 5.60 5.62 -31.94
C LYS A 630 4.16 5.43 -31.48
N LEU A 631 3.70 4.21 -31.53
CA LEU A 631 2.46 3.76 -30.89
C LEU A 631 2.82 2.73 -29.83
N ASN A 632 2.24 2.85 -28.66
CA ASN A 632 2.42 1.90 -27.57
C ASN A 632 1.07 1.49 -26.98
N ILE A 633 0.86 0.19 -26.80
CA ILE A 633 -0.30 -0.38 -26.13
C ILE A 633 0.20 -1.19 -24.95
N GLY A 634 -0.20 -0.78 -23.76
CA GLY A 634 0.15 -1.42 -22.49
C GLY A 634 -1.09 -1.95 -21.80
N TRP A 635 -0.97 -3.09 -21.18
CA TRP A 635 -1.97 -3.66 -20.29
C TRP A 635 -1.32 -4.07 -18.97
N GLY A 636 -2.01 -3.82 -17.86
CA GLY A 636 -1.52 -4.21 -16.56
C GLY A 636 -2.65 -4.62 -15.62
N ILE A 637 -2.34 -5.59 -14.75
CA ILE A 637 -3.19 -6.04 -13.66
C ILE A 637 -2.34 -6.21 -12.40
N ASN A 638 -2.85 -5.70 -11.28
CA ASN A 638 -2.25 -5.92 -9.97
C ASN A 638 -3.32 -6.40 -8.97
N LYS A 639 -3.17 -7.63 -8.50
CA LYS A 639 -3.98 -8.27 -7.47
C LYS A 639 -3.12 -8.78 -6.31
N THR A 640 -2.03 -8.09 -6.01
CA THR A 640 -1.22 -8.40 -4.84
C THR A 640 -1.83 -7.78 -3.58
N ASN A 641 -1.65 -8.44 -2.46
CA ASN A 641 -2.16 -7.99 -1.16
C ASN A 641 -1.36 -6.84 -0.53
N ASP A 642 -0.17 -6.56 -1.01
CA ASP A 642 0.72 -5.50 -0.51
C ASP A 642 1.57 -4.95 -1.65
N ALA A 643 1.87 -3.64 -1.60
CA ALA A 643 2.67 -2.97 -2.62
C ALA A 643 4.18 -3.21 -2.48
N TYR A 644 4.67 -3.35 -1.24
CA TYR A 644 6.10 -3.50 -0.92
C TYR A 644 6.51 -4.94 -0.64
N TRP A 645 5.72 -5.66 0.15
CA TRP A 645 5.98 -7.01 0.60
C TRP A 645 4.83 -7.96 0.27
N PRO A 646 4.50 -8.14 -1.02
CA PRO A 646 3.39 -9.01 -1.39
C PRO A 646 3.66 -10.45 -0.95
N THR A 647 2.69 -11.02 -0.27
CA THR A 647 2.72 -12.43 0.17
C THR A 647 1.70 -13.29 -0.57
N LYS A 648 0.67 -12.67 -1.16
CA LYS A 648 -0.42 -13.36 -1.89
C LYS A 648 -0.82 -12.56 -3.12
N GLY A 649 -1.30 -13.27 -4.14
CA GLY A 649 -1.85 -12.66 -5.35
C GLY A 649 -0.88 -12.63 -6.52
N TYR A 650 -1.18 -11.83 -7.52
CA TYR A 650 -0.35 -11.77 -8.72
C TYR A 650 -0.30 -10.37 -9.35
N PHE A 651 0.77 -10.16 -10.08
CA PHE A 651 0.99 -8.99 -10.92
C PHE A 651 1.31 -9.45 -12.33
N ALA A 652 0.65 -8.86 -13.34
CA ALA A 652 0.99 -9.09 -14.74
C ALA A 652 1.00 -7.78 -15.51
N ASN A 653 1.90 -7.67 -16.48
CA ASN A 653 1.86 -6.61 -17.46
C ASN A 653 2.28 -7.12 -18.84
N ALA A 654 1.74 -6.49 -19.86
CA ALA A 654 2.14 -6.68 -21.25
C ALA A 654 2.23 -5.32 -21.92
N ASN A 655 3.21 -5.17 -22.80
CA ASN A 655 3.46 -3.94 -23.54
C ASN A 655 3.84 -4.25 -24.98
N LEU A 656 3.22 -3.55 -25.91
CA LEU A 656 3.51 -3.61 -27.33
C LEU A 656 3.78 -2.18 -27.83
N GLU A 657 4.99 -1.93 -28.27
CA GLU A 657 5.41 -0.67 -28.89
C GLU A 657 5.76 -0.90 -30.36
N THR A 658 5.38 -0.01 -31.25
CA THR A 658 5.81 -0.02 -32.66
C THR A 658 6.07 1.40 -33.14
N THR A 659 7.03 1.56 -34.02
CA THR A 659 7.14 2.79 -34.79
C THR A 659 6.09 2.79 -35.92
N ILE A 660 5.60 3.96 -36.29
CA ILE A 660 4.64 4.12 -37.40
C ILE A 660 5.41 4.12 -38.72
N PRO A 661 4.91 3.48 -39.81
CA PRO A 661 5.52 3.57 -41.13
C PRO A 661 5.76 5.02 -41.54
N GLY A 662 6.95 5.30 -42.10
CA GLY A 662 7.40 6.67 -42.38
C GLY A 662 8.39 7.21 -41.34
N SER A 663 8.49 6.60 -40.16
CA SER A 663 9.51 6.91 -39.19
C SER A 663 10.92 6.61 -39.70
N LYS A 664 11.92 7.31 -39.18
CA LYS A 664 13.33 7.07 -39.50
C LYS A 664 13.79 5.65 -39.14
N LEU A 665 13.25 5.11 -38.07
CA LEU A 665 13.43 3.72 -37.63
C LEU A 665 12.11 2.95 -37.81
N GLY A 666 12.21 1.77 -38.46
CA GLY A 666 11.11 0.81 -38.53
C GLY A 666 11.37 -0.38 -37.65
N TYR A 667 10.69 -0.48 -36.53
CA TYR A 667 10.89 -1.57 -35.61
C TYR A 667 9.70 -1.81 -34.67
N TYR A 668 9.65 -2.95 -34.00
CA TYR A 668 8.57 -3.39 -33.15
C TYR A 668 9.07 -4.29 -31.99
N LYS A 669 8.43 -4.23 -30.79
CA LYS A 669 8.78 -4.94 -29.56
C LYS A 669 7.56 -5.27 -28.72
N ALA A 670 7.52 -6.48 -28.24
CA ALA A 670 6.60 -6.92 -27.21
C ALA A 670 7.37 -7.37 -25.97
N ARG A 671 6.85 -7.04 -24.81
CA ARG A 671 7.30 -7.50 -23.50
C ARG A 671 6.11 -7.98 -22.71
N ALA A 672 6.27 -9.04 -21.95
CA ALA A 672 5.29 -9.43 -20.94
C ALA A 672 6.02 -9.93 -19.71
N SER A 673 5.46 -9.66 -18.56
CA SER A 673 5.93 -10.18 -17.29
C SER A 673 4.76 -10.64 -16.43
N TYR A 674 5.00 -11.69 -15.67
CA TYR A 674 4.06 -12.27 -14.73
C TYR A 674 4.79 -12.60 -13.44
N ARG A 675 4.19 -12.30 -12.29
CA ARG A 675 4.67 -12.69 -10.95
C ARG A 675 3.50 -13.19 -10.15
N TYR A 676 3.65 -14.32 -9.51
CA TYR A 676 2.67 -14.91 -8.62
C TYR A 676 3.29 -15.15 -7.26
N TYR A 677 2.55 -14.82 -6.21
CA TYR A 677 2.97 -14.96 -4.82
C TYR A 677 2.12 -16.00 -4.11
N PHE A 678 2.78 -17.07 -3.68
CA PHE A 678 2.18 -18.14 -2.89
C PHE A 678 2.44 -17.87 -1.41
N PRO A 679 1.43 -17.70 -0.56
CA PRO A 679 1.62 -17.54 0.88
C PRO A 679 2.11 -18.87 1.47
N LEU A 680 3.22 -18.82 2.20
CA LEU A 680 3.78 -19.93 2.97
C LEU A 680 3.64 -19.70 4.48
N GLY A 681 3.21 -18.51 4.88
CA GLY A 681 2.97 -18.05 6.23
C GLY A 681 2.54 -16.58 6.21
N GLU A 682 2.24 -15.99 7.37
CA GLU A 682 1.76 -14.60 7.44
C GLU A 682 2.65 -13.60 6.70
N GLN A 683 3.97 -13.76 6.87
CA GLN A 683 4.96 -12.86 6.27
C GLN A 683 5.95 -13.57 5.34
N THR A 684 5.73 -14.85 5.05
CA THR A 684 6.60 -15.68 4.21
C THR A 684 5.87 -16.04 2.92
N ALA A 685 6.53 -15.84 1.78
CA ALA A 685 5.95 -16.13 0.47
C ALA A 685 6.98 -16.68 -0.50
N LEU A 686 6.51 -17.56 -1.41
CA LEU A 686 7.24 -17.96 -2.60
C LEU A 686 6.75 -17.12 -3.79
N MET A 687 7.62 -16.36 -4.41
CA MET A 687 7.37 -15.66 -5.66
C MET A 687 7.89 -16.48 -6.83
N LEU A 688 7.04 -16.72 -7.82
CA LEU A 688 7.42 -17.22 -9.13
C LEU A 688 7.22 -16.13 -10.17
N GLY A 689 8.27 -15.82 -10.92
CA GLY A 689 8.29 -14.78 -11.93
C GLY A 689 8.69 -15.30 -13.30
N ALA A 690 8.04 -14.82 -14.34
CA ALA A 690 8.41 -15.07 -15.74
C ALA A 690 8.41 -13.75 -16.51
N ARG A 691 9.38 -13.59 -17.41
CA ARG A 691 9.48 -12.46 -18.33
C ARG A 691 9.78 -12.98 -19.72
N ILE A 692 9.11 -12.44 -20.72
CA ILE A 692 9.36 -12.73 -22.11
C ILE A 692 9.45 -11.43 -22.90
N ALA A 693 10.34 -11.40 -23.86
CA ALA A 693 10.43 -10.27 -24.76
C ALA A 693 10.85 -10.75 -26.16
N TYR A 694 10.29 -10.07 -27.14
CA TYR A 694 10.57 -10.33 -28.53
C TYR A 694 10.59 -9.05 -29.33
N GLY A 695 11.55 -8.84 -30.23
CA GLY A 695 11.68 -7.67 -31.06
C GLY A 695 12.25 -7.93 -32.46
N ASN A 696 11.84 -7.11 -33.46
CA ASN A 696 12.41 -7.14 -34.80
C ASN A 696 12.24 -5.80 -35.52
N SER A 697 12.91 -5.58 -36.61
CA SER A 697 12.78 -4.39 -37.44
C SER A 697 12.13 -4.70 -38.79
N TYR A 698 11.62 -3.65 -39.41
CA TYR A 698 11.04 -3.68 -40.75
C TYR A 698 11.59 -2.54 -41.63
N GLY A 699 11.26 -2.56 -42.92
CA GLY A 699 11.71 -1.57 -43.88
C GLY A 699 13.24 -1.46 -43.94
N LYS A 700 13.75 -0.28 -44.17
CA LYS A 700 15.19 0.02 -44.24
C LYS A 700 15.96 -0.31 -42.95
N THR A 701 15.31 -0.23 -41.81
CA THR A 701 15.93 -0.57 -40.52
C THR A 701 16.25 -2.08 -40.44
N LYS A 702 15.47 -2.95 -41.07
CA LYS A 702 15.70 -4.39 -41.09
C LYS A 702 17.03 -4.72 -41.81
N THR A 703 17.30 -4.06 -42.92
CA THR A 703 18.56 -4.22 -43.66
C THR A 703 19.77 -3.76 -42.84
N ARG A 704 19.67 -2.55 -42.26
CA ARG A 704 20.71 -1.96 -41.39
C ARG A 704 21.02 -2.79 -40.16
N SER A 705 19.98 -3.37 -39.55
CA SER A 705 20.13 -4.25 -38.40
C SER A 705 20.62 -5.66 -38.76
N ASN A 706 20.75 -5.96 -40.05
CA ASN A 706 21.00 -7.33 -40.53
C ASN A 706 19.99 -8.33 -39.95
N GLY A 707 18.69 -7.94 -39.95
CA GLY A 707 17.62 -8.61 -39.22
C GLY A 707 17.73 -8.39 -37.69
N GLY A 708 16.65 -8.55 -36.97
CA GLY A 708 16.58 -8.27 -35.56
C GLY A 708 16.31 -6.79 -35.27
N LEU A 709 16.58 -6.35 -34.08
CA LEU A 709 16.44 -4.97 -33.66
C LEU A 709 17.63 -4.09 -33.97
N PRO A 710 17.52 -2.78 -34.06
CA PRO A 710 18.66 -1.88 -33.93
C PRO A 710 19.44 -2.22 -32.67
N PHE A 711 20.77 -2.25 -32.72
CA PHE A 711 21.59 -2.76 -31.61
C PHE A 711 21.36 -2.03 -30.27
N PHE A 712 21.14 -0.72 -30.34
CA PHE A 712 20.84 0.12 -29.18
C PHE A 712 19.39 -0.05 -28.65
N GLU A 713 18.65 -0.93 -29.27
CA GLU A 713 17.30 -1.32 -28.97
C GLU A 713 17.21 -2.81 -28.57
N ASN A 714 18.28 -3.56 -28.49
CA ASN A 714 18.30 -4.94 -28.06
C ASN A 714 17.95 -5.09 -26.58
N PHE A 715 17.36 -6.23 -26.23
CA PHE A 715 17.17 -6.63 -24.85
C PHE A 715 18.51 -7.02 -24.24
N ASN A 716 18.66 -6.74 -22.94
CA ASN A 716 19.86 -7.05 -22.19
C ASN A 716 19.54 -8.01 -21.04
N GLY A 717 20.53 -8.77 -20.62
CA GLY A 717 20.41 -9.70 -19.51
C GLY A 717 21.61 -9.61 -18.57
N GLY A 718 21.41 -10.13 -17.35
CA GLY A 718 22.40 -10.10 -16.27
C GLY A 718 22.02 -9.11 -15.17
N GLY A 719 22.46 -9.36 -13.94
CA GLY A 719 22.16 -8.52 -12.81
C GLY A 719 20.69 -8.16 -12.69
N TYR A 720 20.40 -6.87 -12.69
CA TYR A 720 19.05 -6.30 -12.64
C TYR A 720 18.55 -5.77 -14.00
N SER A 721 19.08 -6.27 -15.12
CA SER A 721 18.69 -5.87 -16.48
C SER A 721 17.29 -6.39 -16.90
N ASP A 722 16.90 -6.20 -18.20
CA ASP A 722 15.62 -6.69 -18.77
C ASP A 722 15.35 -8.17 -18.42
N VAL A 723 16.35 -9.02 -18.54
CA VAL A 723 16.36 -10.40 -18.05
C VAL A 723 17.24 -10.49 -16.82
N MET A 724 16.59 -10.43 -15.65
CA MET A 724 17.29 -10.48 -14.37
C MET A 724 17.87 -11.88 -14.14
N VAL A 725 19.20 -11.94 -14.05
CA VAL A 725 19.97 -13.11 -13.60
C VAL A 725 21.07 -12.59 -12.68
N ARG A 726 20.80 -12.58 -11.39
CA ARG A 726 21.73 -12.07 -10.36
C ARG A 726 23.00 -12.93 -10.32
N GLY A 727 24.12 -12.37 -9.94
CA GLY A 727 25.45 -13.05 -10.01
C GLY A 727 26.21 -12.81 -11.29
N PHE A 728 25.60 -12.15 -12.29
CA PHE A 728 26.25 -11.63 -13.49
C PHE A 728 26.21 -10.09 -13.49
N GLU A 729 27.13 -9.45 -14.16
CA GLU A 729 27.09 -8.00 -14.32
C GLU A 729 25.90 -7.55 -15.16
N ASN A 730 25.44 -6.33 -14.92
CA ASN A 730 24.29 -5.75 -15.62
C ASN A 730 24.58 -5.68 -17.14
N SER A 731 23.60 -6.03 -17.95
CA SER A 731 23.63 -5.89 -19.42
C SER A 731 24.74 -6.67 -20.14
N THR A 732 25.32 -7.69 -19.51
CA THR A 732 26.46 -8.43 -20.06
C THR A 732 26.12 -9.79 -20.67
N LEU A 733 24.87 -10.24 -20.59
CA LEU A 733 24.42 -11.52 -21.17
C LEU A 733 23.99 -11.36 -22.63
N GLY A 734 24.08 -12.46 -23.38
CA GLY A 734 23.82 -12.53 -24.82
C GLY A 734 25.08 -12.77 -25.63
N ALA A 735 24.94 -12.68 -26.97
CA ALA A 735 26.06 -12.81 -27.88
C ALA A 735 27.13 -11.71 -27.67
N LYS A 736 28.38 -12.04 -27.83
CA LYS A 736 29.50 -11.18 -27.45
C LYS A 736 30.53 -11.03 -28.58
N THR A 737 31.32 -10.00 -28.49
CA THR A 737 32.54 -9.79 -29.29
C THR A 737 33.67 -9.38 -28.35
N LEU A 738 34.91 -9.67 -28.77
CA LEU A 738 36.10 -9.14 -28.13
C LEU A 738 36.51 -7.88 -28.89
N ASP A 739 36.45 -6.77 -28.20
CA ASP A 739 37.03 -5.51 -28.70
C ASP A 739 38.45 -5.35 -28.14
N ARG A 740 39.36 -4.76 -28.92
CA ARG A 740 40.75 -4.64 -28.50
C ARG A 740 40.96 -3.66 -27.34
N GLU A 741 40.11 -2.66 -27.28
CA GLU A 741 40.22 -1.57 -26.27
C GLU A 741 39.25 -1.74 -25.12
N ASN A 742 38.04 -2.24 -25.41
CA ASN A 742 36.94 -2.33 -24.43
C ASN A 742 36.75 -3.75 -23.83
N GLY A 743 37.56 -4.71 -24.25
CA GLY A 743 37.42 -6.08 -23.80
C GLY A 743 36.17 -6.77 -24.36
N ILE A 744 35.46 -7.54 -23.56
CA ILE A 744 34.27 -8.28 -24.00
C ILE A 744 33.04 -7.35 -23.96
N VAL A 745 32.45 -7.13 -25.15
CA VAL A 745 31.22 -6.34 -25.35
C VAL A 745 30.03 -7.27 -25.66
N SER A 746 28.94 -7.13 -24.92
CA SER A 746 27.71 -7.86 -25.21
C SER A 746 26.84 -7.11 -26.23
N TYR A 747 26.29 -7.85 -27.16
CA TYR A 747 25.33 -7.33 -28.14
C TYR A 747 23.89 -7.37 -27.65
N GLY A 748 23.62 -8.03 -26.50
CA GLY A 748 22.25 -8.36 -26.10
C GLY A 748 21.55 -9.25 -27.11
N GLY A 749 20.26 -9.04 -27.32
CA GLY A 749 19.48 -9.79 -28.31
C GLY A 749 18.10 -9.19 -28.58
N ASN A 750 17.45 -9.69 -29.62
CA ASN A 750 16.08 -9.29 -29.95
C ASN A 750 15.03 -10.27 -29.42
N LYS A 751 15.43 -11.26 -28.65
CA LYS A 751 14.58 -12.25 -27.98
C LYS A 751 15.12 -12.46 -26.59
N ALA A 752 14.22 -12.57 -25.63
CA ALA A 752 14.62 -12.73 -24.24
C ALA A 752 13.58 -13.54 -23.45
N VAL A 753 14.06 -14.35 -22.51
CA VAL A 753 13.26 -15.08 -21.54
C VAL A 753 13.96 -15.05 -20.19
N GLY A 754 13.21 -14.80 -19.13
CA GLY A 754 13.71 -14.84 -17.75
C GLY A 754 12.72 -15.55 -16.85
N LEU A 755 13.23 -16.36 -15.94
CA LEU A 755 12.48 -17.06 -14.91
C LEU A 755 13.14 -16.76 -13.56
N ASN A 756 12.34 -16.46 -12.55
CA ASN A 756 12.79 -16.15 -11.21
C ASN A 756 11.92 -16.93 -10.22
N ALA A 757 12.55 -17.59 -9.26
CA ALA A 757 11.88 -18.14 -8.08
C ALA A 757 12.58 -17.59 -6.85
N GLU A 758 11.82 -16.98 -5.93
CA GLU A 758 12.38 -16.33 -4.75
C GLU A 758 11.47 -16.52 -3.54
N ILE A 759 12.01 -17.04 -2.46
CA ILE A 759 11.33 -17.15 -1.17
C ILE A 759 11.73 -15.94 -0.34
N PHE A 760 10.73 -15.21 0.15
CA PHE A 760 10.89 -14.10 1.09
C PHE A 760 10.44 -14.53 2.48
N THR A 761 11.21 -14.17 3.50
CA THR A 761 10.87 -14.45 4.90
C THR A 761 11.37 -13.32 5.80
N PRO A 762 10.68 -13.02 6.91
CA PRO A 762 11.24 -12.14 7.93
C PRO A 762 12.56 -12.70 8.46
N ILE A 763 13.43 -11.83 8.99
CA ILE A 763 14.66 -12.28 9.64
C ILE A 763 14.29 -12.97 10.96
N PRO A 764 14.71 -14.23 11.20
CA PRO A 764 14.48 -14.88 12.47
C PRO A 764 15.27 -14.16 13.58
N PHE A 765 14.75 -14.22 14.81
CA PHE A 765 15.37 -13.70 16.03
C PHE A 765 15.43 -12.16 16.18
N ILE A 766 14.81 -11.38 15.30
CA ILE A 766 14.60 -9.93 15.50
C ILE A 766 13.16 -9.65 15.94
N SER A 767 12.92 -8.47 16.53
CA SER A 767 11.55 -8.08 16.94
C SER A 767 10.61 -7.98 15.75
N LYS A 768 9.30 -8.16 15.97
CA LYS A 768 8.27 -8.11 14.92
C LYS A 768 8.31 -6.75 14.20
N GLU A 769 8.46 -5.66 14.94
CA GLU A 769 8.52 -4.29 14.40
C GLU A 769 9.75 -4.08 13.51
N ALA A 770 10.92 -4.63 13.88
CA ALA A 770 12.13 -4.58 13.07
C ALA A 770 11.99 -5.48 11.82
N SER A 771 11.30 -6.62 11.94
CA SER A 771 11.07 -7.56 10.83
C SER A 771 10.11 -7.02 9.76
N GLU A 772 9.28 -6.02 10.08
CA GLU A 772 8.38 -5.38 9.09
C GLU A 772 9.14 -4.68 7.97
N ASN A 773 10.32 -4.15 8.26
CA ASN A 773 11.11 -3.38 7.30
C ASN A 773 12.25 -4.17 6.65
N VAL A 774 12.52 -5.39 7.09
CA VAL A 774 13.65 -6.18 6.59
C VAL A 774 13.19 -7.59 6.23
N ARG A 775 13.60 -8.06 5.05
CA ARG A 775 13.31 -9.42 4.56
C ARG A 775 14.60 -10.12 4.14
N LEU A 776 14.68 -11.38 4.49
CA LEU A 776 15.62 -12.32 3.87
C LEU A 776 15.00 -12.90 2.62
N SER A 777 15.82 -13.23 1.65
CA SER A 777 15.38 -14.00 0.49
C SER A 777 16.41 -15.04 0.08
N ALA A 778 15.91 -16.14 -0.49
CA ALA A 778 16.70 -17.12 -1.22
C ALA A 778 16.09 -17.26 -2.60
N PHE A 779 16.92 -17.29 -3.64
CA PHE A 779 16.43 -17.22 -5.01
C PHE A 779 17.19 -18.11 -5.99
N VAL A 780 16.50 -18.43 -7.07
CA VAL A 780 17.05 -19.02 -8.28
C VAL A 780 16.60 -18.18 -9.46
N ASP A 781 17.55 -17.69 -10.24
CA ASP A 781 17.32 -16.94 -11.46
C ASP A 781 17.81 -17.74 -12.65
N ALA A 782 17.04 -17.71 -13.74
CA ALA A 782 17.43 -18.32 -15.00
C ALA A 782 16.97 -17.45 -16.17
N GLY A 783 17.76 -17.38 -17.23
CA GLY A 783 17.37 -16.57 -18.37
C GLY A 783 18.28 -16.73 -19.58
N SER A 784 17.79 -16.21 -20.68
CA SER A 784 18.50 -16.19 -21.98
C SER A 784 18.13 -14.94 -22.74
N VAL A 785 19.13 -14.34 -23.39
CA VAL A 785 18.96 -13.24 -24.34
C VAL A 785 19.72 -13.63 -25.61
N TRP A 786 19.04 -13.65 -26.77
CA TRP A 786 19.63 -14.14 -28.03
C TRP A 786 19.07 -13.44 -29.26
N ASP A 787 19.76 -13.52 -30.38
CA ASP A 787 19.34 -12.91 -31.66
C ASP A 787 19.22 -13.87 -32.84
N GLY A 788 19.60 -15.13 -32.70
CA GLY A 788 19.54 -16.15 -33.73
C GLY A 788 20.68 -16.05 -34.79
N LYS A 789 21.71 -15.24 -34.54
CA LYS A 789 22.85 -15.06 -35.46
C LYS A 789 24.01 -15.95 -35.06
N THR A 790 24.92 -16.19 -36.01
CA THR A 790 26.17 -16.91 -35.79
C THR A 790 27.32 -15.93 -35.67
N TYR A 791 28.15 -16.09 -34.69
CA TYR A 791 29.30 -15.29 -34.35
C TYR A 791 30.58 -16.14 -34.48
N SER A 792 31.63 -15.56 -35.03
CA SER A 792 32.93 -16.18 -35.15
C SER A 792 34.03 -15.26 -34.64
N GLY A 793 35.16 -15.82 -34.24
CA GLY A 793 36.28 -15.08 -33.64
C GLY A 793 36.08 -14.86 -32.12
N ALA A 794 37.03 -14.22 -31.50
CA ALA A 794 37.04 -14.02 -30.05
C ALA A 794 35.77 -13.27 -29.54
N PRO A 795 35.17 -13.65 -28.43
CA PRO A 795 35.71 -14.60 -27.43
C PRO A 795 35.40 -16.08 -27.74
N TYR A 796 34.81 -16.40 -28.88
CA TYR A 796 34.45 -17.78 -29.25
C TYR A 796 35.60 -18.51 -29.92
N LYS A 797 35.87 -19.75 -29.51
CA LYS A 797 36.88 -20.63 -30.12
C LYS A 797 36.41 -21.24 -31.44
N THR A 798 35.10 -21.41 -31.60
CA THR A 798 34.42 -21.95 -32.79
C THR A 798 33.21 -21.09 -33.12
N ALA A 799 32.60 -21.26 -34.29
CA ALA A 799 31.38 -20.58 -34.67
C ALA A 799 30.29 -20.79 -33.59
N HIS A 800 29.78 -19.68 -33.04
CA HIS A 800 28.79 -19.66 -31.99
C HIS A 800 27.45 -19.18 -32.52
N HIS A 801 26.46 -20.05 -32.53
CA HIS A 801 25.08 -19.70 -32.87
C HIS A 801 24.35 -19.22 -31.63
N SER A 802 23.96 -17.93 -31.63
CA SER A 802 23.21 -17.32 -30.55
C SER A 802 21.76 -17.79 -30.60
N ASN A 803 21.40 -18.71 -29.70
CA ASN A 803 20.06 -19.23 -29.51
C ASN A 803 19.73 -19.40 -28.04
N MET A 804 18.46 -19.67 -27.71
CA MET A 804 17.98 -19.76 -26.34
C MET A 804 18.84 -20.69 -25.47
N ARG A 805 19.19 -21.88 -25.97
CA ARG A 805 19.97 -22.90 -25.26
C ARG A 805 21.42 -22.45 -25.01
N ASN A 806 22.04 -21.88 -26.07
CA ASN A 806 23.42 -21.44 -26.01
C ASN A 806 23.59 -20.21 -25.10
N GLU A 807 22.65 -19.30 -25.06
CA GLU A 807 22.72 -18.09 -24.23
C GLU A 807 22.05 -18.28 -22.88
N PHE A 808 21.56 -19.47 -22.54
CA PHE A 808 20.93 -19.72 -21.25
C PHE A 808 21.93 -19.65 -20.10
N ARG A 809 21.61 -18.88 -19.06
CA ARG A 809 22.37 -18.72 -17.83
C ARG A 809 21.46 -18.99 -16.65
N ALA A 810 22.05 -19.41 -15.54
CA ALA A 810 21.35 -19.63 -14.29
C ALA A 810 22.25 -19.31 -13.11
N SER A 811 21.64 -18.85 -12.03
CA SER A 811 22.28 -18.55 -10.76
C SER A 811 21.37 -18.88 -9.60
N ALA A 812 21.95 -19.07 -8.42
CA ALA A 812 21.21 -19.16 -7.16
C ALA A 812 21.91 -18.29 -6.11
N GLY A 813 21.14 -17.78 -5.16
CA GLY A 813 21.70 -16.89 -4.18
C GLY A 813 20.77 -16.57 -3.02
N VAL A 814 21.26 -15.69 -2.17
CA VAL A 814 20.54 -15.15 -1.03
C VAL A 814 20.57 -13.63 -1.05
N GLY A 815 19.60 -13.01 -0.43
CA GLY A 815 19.51 -11.56 -0.37
C GLY A 815 18.93 -11.05 0.93
N ILE A 816 19.26 -9.80 1.24
CA ILE A 816 18.63 -9.02 2.30
C ILE A 816 18.06 -7.77 1.64
N SER A 817 16.79 -7.52 1.86
CA SER A 817 16.12 -6.30 1.45
C SER A 817 15.67 -5.54 2.69
N TRP A 818 16.02 -4.27 2.76
CA TRP A 818 15.68 -3.38 3.87
C TRP A 818 15.01 -2.11 3.35
N ASN A 819 13.81 -1.84 3.82
CA ASN A 819 13.12 -0.59 3.56
C ASN A 819 13.61 0.47 4.56
N SER A 820 14.73 1.12 4.22
CA SER A 820 15.39 2.08 5.10
C SER A 820 14.76 3.46 5.01
N PRO A 821 14.96 4.35 6.01
CA PRO A 821 14.48 5.74 5.96
C PRO A 821 15.00 6.56 4.76
N ILE A 822 16.12 6.16 4.16
CA ILE A 822 16.73 6.81 2.99
C ILE A 822 16.39 6.10 1.67
N GLY A 823 15.46 5.15 1.70
CA GLY A 823 15.02 4.34 0.57
C GLY A 823 15.37 2.87 0.70
N PRO A 824 14.87 2.01 -0.19
CA PRO A 824 15.13 0.59 -0.15
C PRO A 824 16.61 0.27 -0.39
N VAL A 825 17.14 -0.61 0.43
CA VAL A 825 18.50 -1.14 0.33
C VAL A 825 18.41 -2.62 0.03
N LYS A 826 19.16 -3.09 -0.96
CA LYS A 826 19.20 -4.51 -1.32
C LYS A 826 20.64 -4.99 -1.44
N PHE A 827 20.95 -6.05 -0.69
CA PHE A 827 22.20 -6.79 -0.79
C PHE A 827 21.90 -8.18 -1.31
N THR A 828 22.62 -8.64 -2.31
CA THR A 828 22.49 -9.99 -2.84
C THR A 828 23.85 -10.63 -3.03
N TYR A 829 23.93 -11.90 -2.66
CA TYR A 829 25.06 -12.77 -3.02
C TYR A 829 24.52 -13.90 -3.90
N ALA A 830 25.07 -14.05 -5.10
CA ALA A 830 24.62 -15.02 -6.07
C ALA A 830 25.79 -15.79 -6.66
N GLN A 831 25.65 -17.11 -6.71
CA GLN A 831 26.57 -18.01 -7.37
C GLN A 831 26.04 -18.37 -8.76
N PRO A 832 26.75 -18.05 -9.85
CA PRO A 832 26.44 -18.54 -11.18
C PRO A 832 26.48 -20.08 -11.21
N LEU A 833 25.37 -20.72 -11.57
CA LEU A 833 25.24 -22.17 -11.72
C LEU A 833 25.58 -22.61 -13.15
N ARG A 834 25.21 -21.81 -14.13
CA ARG A 834 25.52 -22.02 -15.53
C ARG A 834 26.06 -20.74 -16.15
N LYS A 835 27.33 -20.74 -16.49
CA LYS A 835 28.05 -19.61 -17.09
C LYS A 835 28.97 -20.08 -18.20
N ARG A 836 29.51 -19.18 -19.02
CA ARG A 836 30.61 -19.35 -19.96
C ARG A 836 31.85 -18.61 -19.49
N ASP A 837 32.99 -18.95 -20.05
CA ASP A 837 34.26 -18.28 -19.73
C ASP A 837 34.26 -16.80 -20.10
N SER A 838 33.48 -16.43 -21.13
CA SER A 838 33.31 -15.04 -21.57
C SER A 838 32.32 -14.23 -20.75
N ASP A 839 31.67 -14.85 -19.75
CA ASP A 839 30.66 -14.13 -18.94
C ASP A 839 31.31 -13.31 -17.81
N GLN A 840 30.93 -12.08 -17.72
CA GLN A 840 31.29 -11.17 -16.64
C GLN A 840 30.39 -11.46 -15.44
N THR A 841 31.02 -11.92 -14.34
CA THR A 841 30.27 -12.33 -13.14
C THR A 841 30.48 -11.37 -11.99
N GLN A 842 29.40 -11.05 -11.29
CA GLN A 842 29.38 -10.18 -10.12
C GLN A 842 28.58 -10.87 -9.03
N ARG A 843 29.28 -11.64 -8.16
CA ARG A 843 28.62 -12.46 -7.13
C ARG A 843 27.95 -11.65 -6.05
N PHE A 844 28.55 -10.53 -5.65
CA PHE A 844 28.00 -9.61 -4.68
C PHE A 844 27.44 -8.39 -5.40
N GLN A 845 26.16 -8.09 -5.14
CA GLN A 845 25.48 -6.94 -5.75
C GLN A 845 24.80 -6.13 -4.66
N PHE A 846 24.96 -4.82 -4.74
CA PHE A 846 24.42 -3.84 -3.82
C PHE A 846 23.60 -2.81 -4.60
N GLN A 847 22.44 -2.48 -4.06
CA GLN A 847 21.56 -1.44 -4.57
C GLN A 847 21.04 -0.59 -3.42
N LEU A 848 21.08 0.72 -3.57
CA LEU A 848 20.51 1.70 -2.64
C LEU A 848 19.58 2.62 -3.43
N GLY A 849 18.41 2.90 -2.87
CA GLY A 849 17.41 3.78 -3.46
C GLY A 849 16.46 3.08 -4.42
N TRP A 850 15.50 3.83 -4.90
CA TRP A 850 14.53 3.37 -5.89
C TRP A 850 15.17 3.36 -7.27
N GLN A 851 15.06 2.25 -7.98
CA GLN A 851 15.36 2.19 -9.40
C GLN A 851 14.04 2.38 -10.16
N PHE A 852 13.92 3.45 -10.93
CA PHE A 852 12.77 3.78 -11.76
C PHE A 852 12.85 3.17 -13.14
#